data_9e68389fbeccebc16c552c91a41324c8
#
_entry.id   9e68389fbeccebc16c552c91a41324c8
#
_cell.length_a   1.000
_cell.length_b   1.000
_cell.length_c   1.000
_cell.angle_alpha   90.00
_cell.angle_beta   90.00
_cell.angle_gamma   90.00
#
_symmetry.space_group_name_H-M   'P 1'
#
loop_
_entity.id
_entity.type
_entity.pdbx_description
1 polymer ?
#
loop_
_entity_poly.entity_id
_entity_poly.type
_entity_poly.pdbx_seq_one_letter_code
_entity_poly.pdbx_strand_id
1 'polypeptide(L)'
;METFLQLVARDLYAKIGNDLSRTAIVFPNKRASLFFNEYLATETDRPLWSPAYVSISELFRQLSPLKSGDPIRLVCELYKVFREETRSEETLDDFYFWGELLISDFDDVDKNLVDADKLFSNLQELKNIMDNYDFLDQEQEEAIRQFFQNFSIEKRTELKAKFISLWDKLGDIYRHYRRNLTELGIAYEGMMYRNVMEQLDTDRLRYDRYVFVGFNVLNRVETRFFQLLQDAGKAMFYWDYDVFYTRLPLEQKPPYTHEAGEFILRNLKLFPNQLPETSFDVLRKPKNVRFISASTENAQARYLPQWIRGNEELRTPSSFKDTAVVLCNESLLLPVLHSIPAEVKNVNITMGFPLAQTPVYSFINALVELQTTGYHAGTGRYIYETVITLLKHPYTRQLSPNAETLEKQLTRDNRFYPLPSELKQDAFLEQVFTPQNGIAALCSYLTELLREVAVLYRQEKDVEDIFNQLYRESLFKSYTLVNRLLSLIETGELSSVRTDTLKRLLNRLLTSANIPFHGEPAIGMQVMGVLETRNLDFRNLIMLSLNEGQLPKAGGDSSFIPYNLRKAFGMTTIEHKNAVYAYYFYRLIQRVENVTLLYNISSDGLNRGEMSRFMLQFLVESPHNISLEYLEAGQSPQQALEIEIHKTPEMLQQMFDAYDIHRRPKAFFSPSALNAYLDCRLKFYYRYVAGLKALDEVSAEIDSALFGTIFHRSAELVYNELTTNGREIRKEDLEQLLKDDVRLQAYVDNAFKEKFFHVPLTEQPEYNGTQLIHSKVIASYLRQLLRNDLQYAPFRMEGMEQDVREMMEIDTPQGKLALQIGGTIDRPDSKGDTLRIVDYKTGGTPKTPENIEQLFTPADNRPNYIFQTFLYAAILCRKQSLKVAPSLLYIHRAASESYSPVIEMGAPRQPKVPVNNFAFFEDEFRERLHGLLQEIFSQEETFSQTEDTRKCEYCDFRSLCKR
;
A
#
# COMPACT_ATOMS: atom_id res chain seq x y z
N MET A 1 -1.78 2.73 -44.45
CA MET A 1 -1.78 4.09 -43.82
C MET A 1 -0.39 4.69 -43.98
N GLU A 2 -0.28 5.93 -44.42
CA GLU A 2 1.03 6.63 -44.51
C GLU A 2 1.26 7.42 -43.21
N THR A 3 2.38 7.13 -42.52
CA THR A 3 2.69 7.74 -41.22
C THR A 3 3.36 9.11 -41.41
N PHE A 4 3.29 9.95 -40.36
CA PHE A 4 3.98 11.25 -40.38
C PHE A 4 5.48 11.11 -40.65
N LEU A 5 6.13 10.16 -39.97
CA LEU A 5 7.58 9.93 -40.13
C LEU A 5 7.95 9.43 -41.55
N GLN A 6 7.05 8.66 -42.22
CA GLN A 6 7.26 8.29 -43.64
C GLN A 6 7.18 9.51 -44.55
N LEU A 7 6.21 10.38 -44.33
CA LEU A 7 6.11 11.64 -45.11
C LEU A 7 7.37 12.48 -44.95
N VAL A 8 7.88 12.60 -43.72
CA VAL A 8 9.13 13.34 -43.45
C VAL A 8 10.34 12.68 -44.08
N ALA A 9 10.44 11.35 -43.98
CA ALA A 9 11.58 10.60 -44.57
C ALA A 9 11.63 10.78 -46.10
N ARG A 10 10.48 10.65 -46.75
CA ARG A 10 10.35 10.83 -48.22
C ARG A 10 10.69 12.25 -48.64
N ASP A 11 10.15 13.28 -47.99
CA ASP A 11 10.42 14.68 -48.32
C ASP A 11 11.89 15.04 -48.09
N LEU A 12 12.45 14.56 -46.96
CA LEU A 12 13.85 14.78 -46.64
C LEU A 12 14.80 14.12 -47.64
N TYR A 13 14.51 12.86 -48.02
CA TYR A 13 15.29 12.17 -49.06
C TYR A 13 15.19 12.88 -50.40
N ALA A 14 14.01 13.31 -50.80
CA ALA A 14 13.81 14.03 -52.06
C ALA A 14 14.58 15.37 -52.13
N LYS A 15 14.73 16.07 -50.97
CA LYS A 15 15.42 17.36 -50.88
C LYS A 15 16.92 17.26 -50.72
N ILE A 16 17.43 16.22 -50.05
CA ILE A 16 18.86 16.14 -49.67
C ILE A 16 19.58 15.00 -50.44
N GLY A 17 18.85 13.90 -50.74
CA GLY A 17 19.47 12.74 -51.41
C GLY A 17 20.11 11.76 -50.41
N ASN A 18 21.10 10.98 -50.89
CA ASN A 18 21.71 9.85 -50.19
C ASN A 18 22.72 10.25 -49.09
N ASP A 19 23.23 11.48 -49.07
CA ASP A 19 24.23 11.89 -48.10
C ASP A 19 23.60 12.83 -47.04
N LEU A 20 23.25 12.23 -45.90
CA LEU A 20 22.70 12.92 -44.74
C LEU A 20 23.74 13.06 -43.59
N SER A 21 24.98 12.70 -43.79
CA SER A 21 26.04 12.64 -42.78
C SER A 21 26.28 13.98 -42.06
N ARG A 22 26.00 15.13 -42.73
CA ARG A 22 26.11 16.47 -42.16
C ARG A 22 24.76 17.05 -41.70
N THR A 23 23.77 16.20 -41.54
CA THR A 23 22.42 16.57 -41.10
C THR A 23 22.15 16.00 -39.72
N ALA A 24 21.66 16.83 -38.79
CA ALA A 24 21.13 16.40 -37.49
C ALA A 24 19.60 16.41 -37.53
N ILE A 25 18.98 15.28 -37.28
CA ILE A 25 17.52 15.18 -37.08
C ILE A 25 17.23 15.25 -35.60
N VAL A 26 16.52 16.28 -35.20
CA VAL A 26 16.23 16.60 -33.82
C VAL A 26 14.79 16.23 -33.51
N PHE A 27 14.61 15.32 -32.54
CA PHE A 27 13.30 14.91 -32.05
C PHE A 27 13.06 15.36 -30.60
N PRO A 28 11.79 15.47 -30.15
CA PRO A 28 11.49 15.65 -28.73
C PRO A 28 11.98 14.49 -27.87
N ASN A 29 11.97 13.26 -28.41
CA ASN A 29 12.55 12.06 -27.79
C ASN A 29 13.25 11.17 -28.82
N LYS A 30 14.15 10.30 -28.36
CA LYS A 30 14.94 9.43 -29.25
C LYS A 30 14.17 8.31 -29.96
N ARG A 31 13.00 7.91 -29.43
CA ARG A 31 12.29 6.73 -29.94
C ARG A 31 11.87 6.89 -31.40
N ALA A 32 11.37 8.06 -31.74
CA ALA A 32 10.95 8.38 -33.09
C ALA A 32 12.07 8.13 -34.13
N SER A 33 13.34 8.28 -33.73
CA SER A 33 14.49 8.07 -34.63
C SER A 33 14.61 6.62 -35.11
N LEU A 34 14.19 5.63 -34.33
CA LEU A 34 14.27 4.21 -34.70
C LEU A 34 13.30 3.90 -35.85
N PHE A 35 12.06 4.36 -35.73
CA PHE A 35 11.05 4.22 -36.77
C PHE A 35 11.41 5.05 -38.02
N PHE A 36 11.88 6.28 -37.78
CA PHE A 36 12.30 7.15 -38.87
C PHE A 36 13.45 6.54 -39.66
N ASN A 37 14.45 5.93 -39.02
CA ASN A 37 15.58 5.29 -39.68
C ASN A 37 15.11 4.11 -40.55
N GLU A 38 14.14 3.32 -40.09
CA GLU A 38 13.54 2.25 -40.89
C GLU A 38 12.83 2.80 -42.12
N TYR A 39 11.98 3.85 -41.95
CA TYR A 39 11.31 4.48 -43.09
C TYR A 39 12.29 5.12 -44.08
N LEU A 40 13.33 5.78 -43.58
CA LEU A 40 14.35 6.37 -44.46
C LEU A 40 15.10 5.31 -45.26
N ALA A 41 15.35 4.14 -44.65
CA ALA A 41 16.00 3.02 -45.34
C ALA A 41 15.14 2.41 -46.46
N THR A 42 13.80 2.55 -46.38
CA THR A 42 12.87 2.05 -47.42
C THR A 42 12.70 2.97 -48.62
N GLU A 43 13.17 4.25 -48.52
CA GLU A 43 13.05 5.22 -49.62
C GLU A 43 14.09 5.03 -50.72
N THR A 44 15.12 4.20 -50.54
CA THR A 44 16.15 3.98 -51.51
C THR A 44 16.78 2.58 -51.43
N ASP A 45 17.09 1.99 -52.61
CA ASP A 45 17.86 0.75 -52.68
C ASP A 45 19.41 1.00 -52.75
N ARG A 46 19.81 2.27 -52.71
CA ARG A 46 21.23 2.65 -52.75
C ARG A 46 21.76 2.87 -51.34
N PRO A 47 23.06 2.68 -51.10
CA PRO A 47 23.68 3.02 -49.82
C PRO A 47 23.39 4.48 -49.43
N LEU A 48 22.99 4.66 -48.17
CA LEU A 48 22.63 5.94 -47.60
C LEU A 48 23.54 6.26 -46.41
N TRP A 49 24.10 7.47 -46.39
CA TRP A 49 24.82 7.98 -45.23
C TRP A 49 23.82 8.50 -44.21
N SER A 50 23.76 7.80 -43.07
CA SER A 50 22.79 8.12 -42.00
C SER A 50 22.99 9.51 -41.41
N PRO A 51 21.90 10.24 -41.12
CA PRO A 51 21.99 11.47 -40.35
C PRO A 51 22.34 11.16 -38.88
N ALA A 52 22.71 12.22 -38.13
CA ALA A 52 22.79 12.14 -36.70
C ALA A 52 21.39 12.28 -36.09
N TYR A 53 21.00 11.38 -35.20
CA TYR A 53 19.74 11.42 -34.46
C TYR A 53 20.01 11.92 -33.06
N VAL A 54 19.40 13.03 -32.67
CA VAL A 54 19.57 13.67 -31.36
C VAL A 54 18.24 14.10 -30.77
N SER A 55 18.10 14.02 -29.47
CA SER A 55 17.00 14.73 -28.81
C SER A 55 17.38 16.20 -28.56
N ILE A 56 16.37 17.03 -28.34
CA ILE A 56 16.63 18.47 -28.05
C ILE A 56 17.51 18.63 -26.80
N SER A 57 17.26 17.89 -25.74
CA SER A 57 18.07 17.92 -24.51
C SER A 57 19.51 17.46 -24.74
N GLU A 58 19.73 16.47 -25.62
CA GLU A 58 21.07 16.02 -25.98
C GLU A 58 21.80 17.05 -26.82
N LEU A 59 21.09 17.71 -27.73
CA LEU A 59 21.64 18.77 -28.53
C LEU A 59 22.16 19.91 -27.64
N PHE A 60 21.37 20.39 -26.71
CA PHE A 60 21.82 21.44 -25.77
C PHE A 60 22.97 20.96 -24.89
N ARG A 61 22.96 19.68 -24.43
CA ARG A 61 24.10 19.12 -23.69
C ARG A 61 25.40 19.03 -24.49
N GLN A 62 25.31 18.77 -25.78
CA GLN A 62 26.48 18.76 -26.66
C GLN A 62 27.04 20.15 -26.93
N LEU A 63 26.17 21.18 -26.92
CA LEU A 63 26.54 22.57 -27.15
C LEU A 63 27.01 23.28 -25.87
N SER A 64 26.67 22.74 -24.70
CA SER A 64 27.02 23.36 -23.40
C SER A 64 28.43 22.99 -22.96
N PRO A 65 29.23 23.93 -22.44
CA PRO A 65 30.49 23.62 -21.75
C PRO A 65 30.29 23.01 -20.36
N LEU A 66 29.06 23.15 -19.76
CA LEU A 66 28.72 22.67 -18.44
C LEU A 66 28.20 21.24 -18.50
N LYS A 67 28.50 20.44 -17.46
CA LYS A 67 27.98 19.07 -17.31
C LYS A 67 26.69 19.09 -16.53
N SER A 68 25.80 18.14 -16.79
CA SER A 68 24.59 17.95 -15.99
C SER A 68 24.99 17.59 -14.55
N GLY A 69 24.52 18.36 -13.58
CA GLY A 69 24.73 18.10 -12.16
C GLY A 69 23.87 16.94 -11.66
N ASP A 70 24.39 16.24 -10.65
CA ASP A 70 23.59 15.25 -9.90
C ASP A 70 22.47 15.96 -9.14
N PRO A 71 21.18 15.54 -9.23
CA PRO A 71 20.07 16.22 -8.57
C PRO A 71 20.26 16.42 -7.06
N ILE A 72 20.79 15.42 -6.34
CA ILE A 72 21.03 15.54 -4.90
C ILE A 72 22.14 16.57 -4.64
N ARG A 73 23.21 16.50 -5.41
CA ARG A 73 24.30 17.47 -5.30
C ARG A 73 23.84 18.88 -5.61
N LEU A 74 22.99 19.05 -6.61
CA LEU A 74 22.41 20.37 -6.93
C LEU A 74 21.64 20.96 -5.75
N VAL A 75 20.86 20.15 -5.01
CA VAL A 75 20.16 20.60 -3.80
C VAL A 75 21.14 20.94 -2.68
N CYS A 76 22.19 20.14 -2.49
CA CYS A 76 23.23 20.43 -1.48
C CYS A 76 23.96 21.74 -1.76
N GLU A 77 24.30 22.02 -3.03
CA GLU A 77 24.94 23.28 -3.41
C GLU A 77 23.98 24.47 -3.25
N LEU A 78 22.70 24.30 -3.58
CA LEU A 78 21.68 25.34 -3.34
C LEU A 78 21.52 25.60 -1.84
N TYR A 79 21.55 24.56 -1.00
CA TYR A 79 21.47 24.71 0.45
C TYR A 79 22.64 25.54 1.03
N LYS A 80 23.86 25.32 0.53
CA LYS A 80 25.02 26.14 0.94
C LYS A 80 24.79 27.62 0.66
N VAL A 81 24.39 27.94 -0.58
CA VAL A 81 24.08 29.31 -1.00
C VAL A 81 22.92 29.90 -0.18
N PHE A 82 21.86 29.08 0.02
CA PHE A 82 20.71 29.52 0.83
C PHE A 82 21.11 29.93 2.24
N ARG A 83 21.94 29.10 2.92
CA ARG A 83 22.43 29.42 4.27
C ARG A 83 23.28 30.71 4.31
N GLU A 84 24.12 30.91 3.30
CA GLU A 84 24.96 32.09 3.21
C GLU A 84 24.14 33.39 3.04
N GLU A 85 23.13 33.35 2.15
CA GLU A 85 22.31 34.53 1.83
C GLU A 85 21.25 34.83 2.88
N THR A 86 20.67 33.81 3.50
CA THR A 86 19.57 33.97 4.48
C THR A 86 20.05 33.98 5.93
N ARG A 87 21.25 33.45 6.20
CA ARG A 87 21.76 33.16 7.56
C ARG A 87 20.81 32.27 8.37
N SER A 88 20.08 31.41 7.70
CA SER A 88 19.13 30.48 8.34
C SER A 88 19.88 29.40 9.12
N GLU A 89 19.31 29.03 10.27
CA GLU A 89 19.77 27.88 11.07
C GLU A 89 19.13 26.56 10.65
N GLU A 90 18.29 26.58 9.61
CA GLU A 90 17.61 25.38 9.12
C GLU A 90 18.60 24.33 8.63
N THR A 91 18.23 23.06 8.89
CA THR A 91 19.08 21.93 8.51
C THR A 91 18.86 21.55 7.03
N LEU A 92 19.79 20.82 6.45
CA LEU A 92 19.58 20.24 5.11
C LEU A 92 18.32 19.37 5.07
N ASP A 93 17.98 18.70 6.17
CA ASP A 93 16.78 17.87 6.30
C ASP A 93 15.49 18.67 6.06
N ASP A 94 15.43 19.87 6.60
CA ASP A 94 14.26 20.74 6.50
C ASP A 94 14.21 21.44 5.13
N PHE A 95 15.38 21.73 4.55
CA PHE A 95 15.53 22.42 3.29
C PHE A 95 15.35 21.53 2.05
N TYR A 96 15.67 20.23 2.11
CA TYR A 96 15.90 19.41 0.92
C TYR A 96 14.75 19.43 -0.10
N PHE A 97 13.53 19.13 0.33
CA PHE A 97 12.35 19.10 -0.58
C PHE A 97 12.00 20.49 -1.11
N TRP A 98 12.27 21.48 -0.30
CA TRP A 98 12.09 22.87 -0.65
C TRP A 98 13.12 23.33 -1.69
N GLY A 99 14.35 22.89 -1.53
CA GLY A 99 15.44 23.13 -2.50
C GLY A 99 15.16 22.51 -3.86
N GLU A 100 14.58 21.30 -3.92
CA GLU A 100 14.18 20.71 -5.21
C GLU A 100 13.12 21.54 -5.93
N LEU A 101 12.14 22.07 -5.19
CA LEU A 101 11.12 22.94 -5.74
C LEU A 101 11.71 24.23 -6.28
N LEU A 102 12.64 24.86 -5.55
CA LEU A 102 13.36 26.04 -6.03
C LEU A 102 14.17 25.76 -7.29
N ILE A 103 14.86 24.62 -7.37
CA ILE A 103 15.60 24.25 -8.58
C ILE A 103 14.65 24.10 -9.76
N SER A 104 13.47 23.53 -9.56
CA SER A 104 12.44 23.43 -10.61
C SER A 104 11.97 24.80 -11.08
N ASP A 105 11.76 25.75 -10.16
CA ASP A 105 11.39 27.11 -10.52
C ASP A 105 12.52 27.85 -11.23
N PHE A 106 13.76 27.71 -10.80
CA PHE A 106 14.93 28.27 -11.47
C PHE A 106 15.15 27.68 -12.87
N ASP A 107 14.89 26.38 -13.02
CA ASP A 107 14.94 25.70 -14.32
C ASP A 107 13.92 26.30 -15.30
N ASP A 108 12.70 26.56 -14.83
CA ASP A 108 11.64 27.16 -15.65
C ASP A 108 11.91 28.65 -15.95
N VAL A 109 12.49 29.41 -15.01
CA VAL A 109 12.99 30.78 -15.23
C VAL A 109 14.03 30.80 -16.35
N ASP A 110 14.98 29.89 -16.34
CA ASP A 110 16.04 29.81 -17.32
C ASP A 110 15.55 29.34 -18.68
N LYS A 111 14.72 28.29 -18.76
CA LYS A 111 14.12 27.81 -20.00
C LYS A 111 13.23 28.82 -20.68
N ASN A 112 12.65 29.75 -19.92
CA ASN A 112 11.82 30.81 -20.46
C ASN A 112 12.56 32.16 -20.61
N LEU A 113 13.87 32.19 -20.40
CA LEU A 113 14.72 33.43 -20.51
C LEU A 113 14.15 34.59 -19.68
N VAL A 114 13.56 34.29 -18.53
CA VAL A 114 12.95 35.28 -17.67
C VAL A 114 14.06 36.11 -17.00
N ASP A 115 13.83 37.41 -16.91
CA ASP A 115 14.66 38.31 -16.12
C ASP A 115 14.35 38.06 -14.62
N ALA A 116 15.24 37.31 -13.96
CA ALA A 116 15.07 36.92 -12.56
C ALA A 116 15.02 38.12 -11.62
N ASP A 117 15.76 39.23 -11.92
CA ASP A 117 15.75 40.42 -11.09
C ASP A 117 14.38 41.09 -11.14
N LYS A 118 13.75 41.17 -12.32
CA LYS A 118 12.40 41.73 -12.45
C LYS A 118 11.35 40.80 -11.84
N LEU A 119 11.50 39.49 -11.97
CA LEU A 119 10.57 38.54 -11.43
C LEU A 119 10.54 38.59 -9.89
N PHE A 120 11.72 38.49 -9.26
CA PHE A 120 11.82 38.42 -7.80
C PHE A 120 11.70 39.78 -7.08
N SER A 121 11.87 40.92 -7.78
CA SER A 121 11.61 42.24 -7.22
C SER A 121 10.12 42.63 -7.17
N ASN A 122 9.21 41.80 -7.73
CA ASN A 122 7.80 42.16 -7.85
C ASN A 122 6.97 41.82 -6.60
N LEU A 123 7.32 42.47 -5.49
CA LEU A 123 6.72 42.25 -4.17
C LEU A 123 5.26 42.70 -4.03
N GLN A 124 4.85 43.72 -4.80
CA GLN A 124 3.51 44.29 -4.69
C GLN A 124 2.46 43.30 -5.21
N GLU A 125 2.73 42.68 -6.33
CA GLU A 125 1.86 41.61 -6.87
C GLU A 125 1.82 40.40 -5.93
N LEU A 126 2.95 39.99 -5.35
CA LEU A 126 3.02 38.92 -4.39
C LEU A 126 2.17 39.19 -3.15
N LYS A 127 2.21 40.43 -2.60
CA LYS A 127 1.36 40.80 -1.46
C LYS A 127 -0.12 40.73 -1.78
N ASN A 128 -0.53 41.22 -2.94
CA ASN A 128 -1.92 41.17 -3.39
C ASN A 128 -2.43 39.75 -3.56
N ILE A 129 -1.56 38.83 -4.02
CA ILE A 129 -1.86 37.39 -4.22
C ILE A 129 -1.94 36.67 -2.88
N MET A 130 -1.04 36.97 -1.94
CA MET A 130 -0.99 36.34 -0.64
C MET A 130 -2.13 36.74 0.30
N ASP A 131 -2.83 37.81 0.04
CA ASP A 131 -4.01 38.19 0.81
C ASP A 131 -5.24 37.34 0.48
N ASN A 132 -5.25 36.63 -0.66
CA ASN A 132 -6.24 35.67 -1.08
C ASN A 132 -5.58 34.27 -1.17
N TYR A 133 -5.61 33.50 -0.08
CA TYR A 133 -4.95 32.18 0.02
C TYR A 133 -5.50 31.06 -0.88
N ASP A 134 -6.55 31.31 -1.64
CA ASP A 134 -7.27 30.31 -2.44
C ASP A 134 -6.47 29.74 -3.64
N PHE A 135 -5.22 30.16 -3.84
CA PHE A 135 -4.39 29.75 -4.98
C PHE A 135 -3.29 28.74 -4.65
N LEU A 136 -3.03 28.48 -3.35
CA LEU A 136 -2.10 27.45 -2.93
C LEU A 136 -2.85 26.12 -2.85
N ASP A 137 -2.34 25.10 -3.52
CA ASP A 137 -2.84 23.74 -3.31
C ASP A 137 -2.34 23.18 -1.96
N GLN A 138 -2.94 22.08 -1.53
CA GLN A 138 -2.61 21.46 -0.24
C GLN A 138 -1.14 21.07 -0.11
N GLU A 139 -0.48 20.66 -1.21
CA GLU A 139 0.93 20.28 -1.23
C GLU A 139 1.84 21.49 -1.08
N GLN A 140 1.49 22.61 -1.71
CA GLN A 140 2.23 23.89 -1.56
C GLN A 140 2.10 24.44 -0.14
N GLU A 141 0.90 24.38 0.44
CA GLU A 141 0.67 24.78 1.82
C GLU A 141 1.45 23.89 2.79
N GLU A 142 1.49 22.59 2.54
CA GLU A 142 2.19 21.63 3.37
C GLU A 142 3.72 21.74 3.23
N ALA A 143 4.23 21.97 2.03
CA ALA A 143 5.66 22.23 1.80
C ALA A 143 6.12 23.52 2.51
N ILE A 144 5.33 24.58 2.45
CA ILE A 144 5.58 25.84 3.18
C ILE A 144 5.51 25.61 4.70
N ARG A 145 4.55 24.81 5.17
CA ARG A 145 4.42 24.46 6.59
C ARG A 145 5.59 23.60 7.08
N GLN A 146 6.02 22.61 6.32
CA GLN A 146 7.15 21.76 6.68
C GLN A 146 8.46 22.51 6.72
N PHE A 147 8.67 23.45 5.80
CA PHE A 147 9.84 24.33 5.82
C PHE A 147 9.89 25.19 7.09
N PHE A 148 8.73 25.66 7.54
CA PHE A 148 8.63 26.48 8.74
C PHE A 148 8.12 25.69 9.96
N GLN A 149 8.61 24.46 10.20
CA GLN A 149 8.14 23.50 11.22
C GLN A 149 7.97 24.05 12.66
N ASN A 150 8.56 25.17 12.98
CA ASN A 150 8.50 25.78 14.31
C ASN A 150 7.30 26.72 14.52
N PHE A 151 6.29 26.71 13.59
CA PHE A 151 5.15 27.62 13.67
C PHE A 151 3.85 26.93 14.04
N SER A 152 3.23 27.38 15.14
CA SER A 152 1.87 26.99 15.48
C SER A 152 0.86 27.55 14.47
N ILE A 153 -0.20 26.77 14.20
CA ILE A 153 -1.29 27.06 13.24
C ILE A 153 -1.96 28.43 13.46
N GLU A 154 -1.79 29.01 14.64
CA GLU A 154 -2.42 30.28 15.03
C GLU A 154 -1.73 31.55 14.50
N LYS A 155 -0.51 31.45 13.91
CA LYS A 155 0.28 32.61 13.47
C LYS A 155 0.49 32.70 11.95
N ARG A 156 -0.61 32.72 11.17
CA ARG A 156 -0.59 32.96 9.71
C ARG A 156 0.22 34.19 9.27
N THR A 157 0.29 35.23 10.11
CA THR A 157 0.98 36.48 9.84
C THR A 157 2.51 36.35 9.84
N GLU A 158 3.08 35.47 10.66
CA GLU A 158 4.54 35.24 10.72
C GLU A 158 5.05 34.42 9.54
N LEU A 159 4.27 33.45 9.09
CA LEU A 159 4.54 32.66 7.88
C LEU A 159 4.62 33.56 6.63
N LYS A 160 3.65 34.48 6.49
CA LYS A 160 3.65 35.49 5.42
C LYS A 160 4.90 36.34 5.44
N ALA A 161 5.29 36.86 6.60
CA ALA A 161 6.46 37.72 6.74
C ALA A 161 7.75 36.98 6.36
N LYS A 162 7.90 35.70 6.78
CA LYS A 162 9.06 34.88 6.41
C LYS A 162 9.10 34.54 4.92
N PHE A 163 7.97 34.21 4.31
CA PHE A 163 7.92 33.94 2.88
C PHE A 163 8.27 35.19 2.07
N ILE A 164 7.76 36.36 2.44
CA ILE A 164 8.12 37.66 1.79
C ILE A 164 9.61 37.95 1.96
N SER A 165 10.13 37.76 3.18
CA SER A 165 11.57 37.95 3.47
C SER A 165 12.45 37.01 2.64
N LEU A 166 11.99 35.76 2.41
CA LEU A 166 12.68 34.83 1.55
C LEU A 166 12.58 35.24 0.08
N TRP A 167 11.39 35.65 -0.37
CA TRP A 167 11.19 36.12 -1.75
C TRP A 167 12.14 37.23 -2.12
N ASP A 168 12.38 38.17 -1.22
CA ASP A 168 13.36 39.26 -1.39
C ASP A 168 14.80 38.77 -1.62
N LYS A 169 15.11 37.57 -1.12
CA LYS A 169 16.42 36.95 -1.25
C LYS A 169 16.55 36.00 -2.45
N LEU A 170 15.44 35.60 -3.07
CA LEU A 170 15.46 34.58 -4.15
C LEU A 170 16.28 35.05 -5.36
N GLY A 171 16.28 36.34 -5.70
CA GLY A 171 17.11 36.90 -6.77
C GLY A 171 18.60 36.76 -6.47
N ASP A 172 19.03 37.07 -5.24
CA ASP A 172 20.42 36.92 -4.81
C ASP A 172 20.83 35.47 -4.77
N ILE A 173 19.97 34.58 -4.20
CA ILE A 173 20.19 33.15 -4.16
C ILE A 173 20.33 32.56 -5.57
N TYR A 174 19.47 32.94 -6.51
CA TYR A 174 19.54 32.49 -7.90
C TYR A 174 20.85 32.88 -8.56
N ARG A 175 21.29 34.15 -8.44
CA ARG A 175 22.55 34.63 -9.02
C ARG A 175 23.78 33.98 -8.42
N HIS A 176 23.80 33.85 -7.07
CA HIS A 176 24.89 33.19 -6.35
C HIS A 176 24.97 31.73 -6.70
N TYR A 177 23.84 31.04 -6.73
CA TYR A 177 23.75 29.62 -7.09
C TYR A 177 24.26 29.33 -8.51
N ARG A 178 23.83 30.12 -9.51
CA ARG A 178 24.34 30.00 -10.89
C ARG A 178 25.84 30.21 -10.97
N ARG A 179 26.37 31.19 -10.28
CA ARG A 179 27.82 31.46 -10.23
C ARG A 179 28.57 30.25 -9.63
N ASN A 180 28.13 29.77 -8.48
CA ASN A 180 28.72 28.59 -7.81
C ASN A 180 28.72 27.36 -8.72
N LEU A 181 27.59 27.06 -9.34
CA LEU A 181 27.49 25.93 -10.27
C LEU A 181 28.40 26.09 -11.51
N THR A 182 28.55 27.31 -12.01
CA THR A 182 29.45 27.60 -13.12
C THR A 182 30.90 27.35 -12.76
N GLU A 183 31.32 27.77 -11.55
CA GLU A 183 32.66 27.51 -11.02
C GLU A 183 32.94 26.03 -10.83
N LEU A 184 31.91 25.24 -10.45
CA LEU A 184 31.98 23.78 -10.33
C LEU A 184 31.91 23.04 -11.68
N GLY A 185 31.63 23.77 -12.77
CA GLY A 185 31.45 23.18 -14.11
C GLY A 185 30.22 22.30 -14.28
N ILE A 186 29.21 22.49 -13.43
CA ILE A 186 27.95 21.74 -13.46
C ILE A 186 26.74 22.68 -13.60
N ALA A 187 25.62 22.15 -14.06
CA ALA A 187 24.38 22.90 -14.21
C ALA A 187 23.13 22.03 -14.09
N TYR A 188 21.98 22.60 -13.70
CA TYR A 188 20.67 22.05 -13.98
C TYR A 188 20.27 22.35 -15.44
N GLU A 189 19.25 21.69 -15.96
CA GLU A 189 18.96 21.68 -17.41
C GLU A 189 18.66 23.07 -17.97
N GLY A 190 17.80 23.88 -17.31
CA GLY A 190 17.48 25.25 -17.76
C GLY A 190 18.68 26.18 -17.76
N MET A 191 19.53 26.11 -16.74
CA MET A 191 20.78 26.89 -16.71
C MET A 191 21.70 26.56 -17.91
N MET A 192 21.75 25.24 -18.23
CA MET A 192 22.51 24.77 -19.39
C MET A 192 21.96 25.33 -20.70
N TYR A 193 20.62 25.31 -20.84
CA TYR A 193 19.94 25.85 -22.02
C TYR A 193 20.18 27.36 -22.17
N ARG A 194 20.04 28.13 -21.10
CA ARG A 194 20.29 29.57 -21.10
C ARG A 194 21.76 29.88 -21.44
N ASN A 195 22.70 29.14 -20.83
CA ASN A 195 24.13 29.33 -21.09
C ASN A 195 24.49 29.13 -22.57
N VAL A 196 23.91 28.08 -23.20
CA VAL A 196 24.07 27.85 -24.63
C VAL A 196 23.58 29.07 -25.43
N MET A 197 22.41 29.63 -25.10
CA MET A 197 21.86 30.77 -25.83
C MET A 197 22.68 32.04 -25.66
N GLU A 198 23.33 32.26 -24.52
CA GLU A 198 24.19 33.38 -24.22
C GLU A 198 25.53 33.31 -24.99
N GLN A 199 25.97 32.10 -25.40
CA GLN A 199 27.29 31.84 -26.00
C GLN A 199 27.23 31.27 -27.42
N LEU A 200 26.02 31.01 -27.98
CA LEU A 200 25.84 30.32 -29.25
C LEU A 200 26.47 31.07 -30.42
N ASP A 201 27.40 30.40 -31.07
CA ASP A 201 27.96 30.81 -32.36
C ASP A 201 27.47 29.82 -33.44
N THR A 202 26.59 30.29 -34.33
CA THR A 202 25.99 29.47 -35.38
C THR A 202 26.99 28.98 -36.40
N ASP A 203 28.16 29.62 -36.57
CA ASP A 203 29.18 29.22 -37.52
C ASP A 203 30.03 28.04 -37.03
N ARG A 204 30.04 27.85 -35.69
CA ARG A 204 30.77 26.73 -35.07
C ARG A 204 29.93 25.46 -34.87
N LEU A 205 28.72 25.47 -35.34
CA LEU A 205 27.86 24.30 -35.24
C LEU A 205 28.35 23.14 -36.08
N ARG A 206 28.28 21.92 -35.53
CA ARG A 206 28.85 20.69 -36.13
C ARG A 206 28.17 20.26 -37.42
N TYR A 207 26.88 20.51 -37.58
CA TYR A 207 26.08 20.07 -38.71
C TYR A 207 25.69 21.25 -39.60
N ASP A 208 25.59 21.00 -40.89
CA ASP A 208 25.16 22.01 -41.85
C ASP A 208 23.65 22.27 -41.81
N ARG A 209 22.91 21.25 -41.44
CA ARG A 209 21.44 21.29 -41.34
C ARG A 209 20.94 20.65 -40.06
N TYR A 210 19.94 21.28 -39.45
CA TYR A 210 19.17 20.83 -38.28
C TYR A 210 17.73 20.66 -38.70
N VAL A 211 17.20 19.45 -38.61
CA VAL A 211 15.83 19.09 -39.02
C VAL A 211 15.02 18.83 -37.77
N PHE A 212 14.10 19.71 -37.43
CA PHE A 212 13.25 19.59 -36.24
C PHE A 212 11.96 18.89 -36.61
N VAL A 213 11.68 17.75 -35.96
CA VAL A 213 10.58 16.84 -36.35
C VAL A 213 9.63 16.63 -35.16
N GLY A 214 8.34 16.98 -35.34
CA GLY A 214 7.25 16.63 -34.45
C GLY A 214 7.27 17.28 -33.08
N PHE A 215 7.74 18.50 -33.01
CA PHE A 215 7.59 19.36 -31.82
C PHE A 215 6.20 19.95 -31.74
N ASN A 216 5.79 20.33 -30.52
CA ASN A 216 4.52 21.03 -30.27
C ASN A 216 4.76 22.28 -29.45
N VAL A 217 4.90 22.13 -28.13
CA VAL A 217 5.22 23.28 -27.26
C VAL A 217 6.70 23.53 -27.26
N LEU A 218 7.06 24.79 -27.48
CA LEU A 218 8.45 25.28 -27.40
C LEU A 218 8.54 26.25 -26.24
N ASN A 219 9.56 26.09 -25.39
CA ASN A 219 9.93 27.13 -24.45
C ASN A 219 10.64 28.30 -25.17
N ARG A 220 10.91 29.37 -24.46
CA ARG A 220 11.52 30.56 -25.10
C ARG A 220 12.94 30.32 -25.57
N VAL A 221 13.72 29.52 -24.86
CA VAL A 221 15.08 29.11 -25.29
C VAL A 221 15.00 28.36 -26.62
N GLU A 222 14.15 27.37 -26.71
CA GLU A 222 13.97 26.57 -27.95
C GLU A 222 13.47 27.42 -29.10
N THR A 223 12.47 28.30 -28.84
CA THR A 223 11.96 29.22 -29.87
C THR A 223 13.07 30.12 -30.38
N ARG A 224 13.89 30.69 -29.51
CA ARG A 224 15.01 31.57 -29.91
C ARG A 224 16.10 30.79 -30.63
N PHE A 225 16.40 29.59 -30.19
CA PHE A 225 17.36 28.70 -30.84
C PHE A 225 16.92 28.35 -32.27
N PHE A 226 15.65 27.99 -32.46
CA PHE A 226 15.08 27.70 -33.78
C PHE A 226 15.14 28.93 -34.72
N GLN A 227 14.84 30.13 -34.22
CA GLN A 227 14.95 31.38 -34.96
C GLN A 227 16.39 31.62 -35.44
N LEU A 228 17.39 31.52 -34.57
CA LEU A 228 18.79 31.72 -34.93
C LEU A 228 19.25 30.73 -36.02
N LEU A 229 18.85 29.48 -35.94
CA LEU A 229 19.18 28.46 -36.96
C LEU A 229 18.43 28.72 -38.29
N GLN A 230 17.20 29.24 -38.22
CA GLN A 230 16.42 29.60 -39.40
C GLN A 230 17.06 30.79 -40.11
N ASP A 231 17.42 31.84 -39.35
CA ASP A 231 18.10 33.01 -39.87
C ASP A 231 19.46 32.67 -40.50
N ALA A 232 20.18 31.69 -39.93
CA ALA A 232 21.42 31.17 -40.48
C ALA A 232 21.23 30.22 -41.71
N GLY A 233 19.96 29.95 -42.11
CA GLY A 233 19.65 29.03 -43.20
C GLY A 233 19.98 27.57 -42.92
N LYS A 234 20.09 27.17 -41.62
CA LYS A 234 20.47 25.84 -41.18
C LYS A 234 19.32 25.01 -40.65
N ALA A 235 18.08 25.54 -40.59
CA ALA A 235 16.91 24.85 -40.00
C ALA A 235 15.91 24.39 -41.04
N MET A 236 15.30 23.21 -40.78
CA MET A 236 14.13 22.69 -41.48
C MET A 236 13.13 22.24 -40.44
N PHE A 237 11.82 22.49 -40.65
CA PHE A 237 10.79 22.21 -39.65
C PHE A 237 9.70 21.29 -40.22
N TYR A 238 9.38 20.22 -39.50
CA TYR A 238 8.30 19.28 -39.81
C TYR A 238 7.38 19.22 -38.61
N TRP A 239 6.20 19.87 -38.73
CA TRP A 239 5.15 19.89 -37.70
C TRP A 239 4.11 18.82 -38.02
N ASP A 240 3.69 18.07 -36.99
CA ASP A 240 2.61 17.12 -37.14
C ASP A 240 1.33 17.71 -36.53
N TYR A 241 0.28 17.84 -37.33
CA TYR A 241 -0.98 18.44 -36.90
C TYR A 241 -2.13 17.93 -37.77
N ASP A 242 -3.37 18.31 -37.45
CA ASP A 242 -4.53 18.12 -38.34
C ASP A 242 -5.31 19.40 -38.48
N VAL A 243 -5.89 19.58 -39.70
CA VAL A 243 -6.76 20.72 -40.04
C VAL A 243 -7.98 20.80 -39.15
N PHE A 244 -8.44 19.64 -38.64
CA PHE A 244 -9.59 19.56 -37.74
C PHE A 244 -9.45 20.48 -36.51
N TYR A 245 -8.30 20.48 -35.82
CA TYR A 245 -8.09 21.28 -34.62
C TYR A 245 -7.25 22.56 -34.86
N THR A 246 -6.81 22.82 -36.08
CA THR A 246 -6.08 24.04 -36.44
C THR A 246 -6.90 25.02 -37.27
N ARG A 247 -7.96 24.56 -37.96
CA ARG A 247 -8.91 25.45 -38.67
C ARG A 247 -10.25 25.46 -37.97
N LEU A 248 -10.63 26.60 -37.43
CA LEU A 248 -11.95 26.82 -36.88
C LEU A 248 -13.01 26.94 -37.97
N PRO A 249 -14.23 26.45 -37.74
CA PRO A 249 -15.39 26.88 -38.55
C PRO A 249 -15.51 28.40 -38.47
N LEU A 250 -15.56 29.05 -39.60
CA LEU A 250 -15.65 30.54 -39.78
C LEU A 250 -16.86 31.18 -39.07
N GLU A 251 -17.78 30.41 -38.52
CA GLU A 251 -19.07 30.84 -37.99
C GLU A 251 -19.14 30.97 -36.45
N GLN A 252 -18.13 30.58 -35.70
CA GLN A 252 -18.15 30.67 -34.22
C GLN A 252 -17.63 32.04 -33.73
N LYS A 253 -18.48 32.77 -33.02
CA LYS A 253 -18.11 34.02 -32.31
C LYS A 253 -18.38 33.83 -30.80
N PRO A 254 -17.43 34.09 -29.92
CA PRO A 254 -16.03 34.53 -30.14
C PRO A 254 -15.16 33.41 -30.73
N PRO A 255 -14.03 33.77 -31.35
CA PRO A 255 -13.14 32.77 -31.97
C PRO A 255 -12.61 31.81 -30.88
N TYR A 256 -13.10 30.59 -30.91
CA TYR A 256 -12.62 29.50 -30.07
C TYR A 256 -11.38 28.92 -30.74
N THR A 257 -10.27 28.85 -30.01
CA THR A 257 -9.07 28.11 -30.44
C THR A 257 -9.12 26.73 -29.78
N HIS A 258 -9.10 25.68 -30.60
CA HIS A 258 -9.04 24.32 -30.07
C HIS A 258 -7.74 24.10 -29.29
N GLU A 259 -7.78 23.59 -28.06
CA GLU A 259 -6.65 23.43 -27.18
C GLU A 259 -5.46 22.71 -27.83
N ALA A 260 -5.74 21.62 -28.59
CA ALA A 260 -4.72 20.86 -29.31
C ALA A 260 -3.98 21.66 -30.41
N GLY A 261 -4.62 22.69 -30.96
CA GLY A 261 -4.08 23.52 -32.05
C GLY A 261 -3.31 24.74 -31.59
N GLU A 262 -3.42 25.14 -30.33
CA GLU A 262 -2.93 26.44 -29.83
C GLU A 262 -1.45 26.67 -30.14
N PHE A 263 -0.56 25.80 -29.75
CA PHE A 263 0.88 25.96 -29.95
C PHE A 263 1.32 25.69 -31.38
N ILE A 264 0.69 24.73 -32.06
CA ILE A 264 0.97 24.43 -33.47
C ILE A 264 0.67 25.64 -34.35
N LEU A 265 -0.45 26.35 -34.16
CA LEU A 265 -0.78 27.56 -34.91
C LEU A 265 0.26 28.67 -34.70
N ARG A 266 0.78 28.81 -33.47
CA ARG A 266 1.86 29.75 -33.17
C ARG A 266 3.15 29.36 -33.87
N ASN A 267 3.51 28.07 -33.82
CA ASN A 267 4.74 27.56 -34.42
C ASN A 267 4.72 27.68 -35.95
N LEU A 268 3.60 27.33 -36.60
CA LEU A 268 3.45 27.43 -38.05
C LEU A 268 3.63 28.88 -38.61
N LYS A 269 3.25 29.89 -37.78
CA LYS A 269 3.50 31.30 -38.14
C LYS A 269 4.96 31.70 -38.07
N LEU A 270 5.71 31.13 -37.11
CA LEU A 270 7.13 31.45 -36.90
C LEU A 270 8.03 30.57 -37.77
N PHE A 271 7.69 29.32 -37.94
CA PHE A 271 8.52 28.31 -38.58
C PHE A 271 7.65 27.52 -39.59
N PRO A 272 7.66 27.88 -40.87
CA PRO A 272 6.84 27.21 -41.89
C PRO A 272 7.13 25.72 -42.00
N ASN A 273 6.07 24.91 -42.11
CA ASN A 273 6.19 23.46 -42.29
C ASN A 273 6.75 23.15 -43.67
N GLN A 274 7.64 22.15 -43.77
CA GLN A 274 8.20 21.69 -45.03
C GLN A 274 7.21 20.83 -45.83
N LEU A 275 6.27 20.14 -45.16
CA LEU A 275 5.21 19.36 -45.82
C LEU A 275 4.02 20.25 -46.20
N PRO A 276 3.32 19.92 -47.32
CA PRO A 276 2.14 20.66 -47.74
C PRO A 276 0.94 20.41 -46.80
N GLU A 277 0.09 21.42 -46.62
CA GLU A 277 -1.08 21.35 -45.74
C GLU A 277 -2.05 20.21 -46.11
N THR A 278 -2.11 19.82 -47.37
CA THR A 278 -2.94 18.72 -47.87
C THR A 278 -2.64 17.37 -47.24
N SER A 279 -1.48 17.23 -46.60
CA SER A 279 -1.07 16.02 -45.87
C SER A 279 -1.73 15.90 -44.50
N PHE A 280 -2.41 16.92 -43.99
CA PHE A 280 -2.85 17.10 -42.63
C PHE A 280 -4.39 17.20 -42.45
N ASP A 281 -5.20 16.65 -43.37
CA ASP A 281 -6.66 16.49 -43.22
C ASP A 281 -6.98 14.98 -43.14
N VAL A 282 -6.56 14.32 -42.07
CA VAL A 282 -6.67 12.88 -41.91
C VAL A 282 -7.63 12.47 -40.79
N LEU A 283 -7.85 13.32 -39.81
CA LEU A 283 -8.75 13.01 -38.70
C LEU A 283 -10.20 12.80 -39.19
N ARG A 284 -10.63 13.50 -40.23
CA ARG A 284 -11.98 13.38 -40.81
C ARG A 284 -12.20 12.13 -41.66
N LYS A 285 -11.13 11.40 -42.04
CA LYS A 285 -11.25 10.13 -42.75
C LYS A 285 -12.04 9.13 -41.93
N PRO A 286 -12.85 8.24 -42.54
CA PRO A 286 -13.66 7.27 -41.80
C PRO A 286 -12.83 6.46 -40.80
N LYS A 287 -13.31 6.34 -39.56
CA LYS A 287 -12.72 5.61 -38.46
C LYS A 287 -13.75 4.75 -37.76
N ASN A 288 -13.34 3.61 -37.27
CA ASN A 288 -14.11 2.81 -36.35
C ASN A 288 -13.77 3.23 -34.91
N VAL A 289 -14.69 3.90 -34.22
CA VAL A 289 -14.44 4.46 -32.90
C VAL A 289 -15.38 3.84 -31.87
N ARG A 290 -14.81 3.25 -30.84
CA ARG A 290 -15.54 2.62 -29.74
C ARG A 290 -15.11 3.21 -28.39
N PHE A 291 -16.08 3.63 -27.59
CA PHE A 291 -15.90 4.04 -26.21
C PHE A 291 -16.48 2.96 -25.32
N ILE A 292 -15.67 2.43 -24.43
CA ILE A 292 -16.05 1.31 -23.57
C ILE A 292 -15.89 1.73 -22.11
N SER A 293 -16.98 1.70 -21.36
CA SER A 293 -16.95 1.87 -19.91
C SER A 293 -16.73 0.52 -19.21
N ALA A 294 -15.89 0.50 -18.19
CA ALA A 294 -15.58 -0.68 -17.39
C ALA A 294 -15.81 -0.41 -15.92
N SER A 295 -16.17 -1.43 -15.16
CA SER A 295 -16.36 -1.32 -13.72
C SER A 295 -15.04 -1.14 -12.95
N THR A 296 -13.93 -1.69 -13.45
CA THR A 296 -12.60 -1.61 -12.83
C THR A 296 -11.50 -1.50 -13.88
N GLU A 297 -10.37 -0.94 -13.48
CA GLU A 297 -9.17 -0.90 -14.35
C GLU A 297 -8.68 -2.30 -14.73
N ASN A 298 -8.76 -3.26 -13.81
CA ASN A 298 -8.37 -4.65 -14.09
C ASN A 298 -9.30 -5.32 -15.12
N ALA A 299 -10.58 -4.96 -15.15
CA ALA A 299 -11.50 -5.43 -16.19
C ALA A 299 -11.09 -4.91 -17.57
N GLN A 300 -10.59 -3.68 -17.66
CA GLN A 300 -10.07 -3.13 -18.93
C GLN A 300 -8.85 -3.94 -19.43
N ALA A 301 -7.90 -4.27 -18.54
CA ALA A 301 -6.75 -5.09 -18.92
C ALA A 301 -7.17 -6.49 -19.41
N ARG A 302 -8.13 -7.11 -18.72
CA ARG A 302 -8.69 -8.43 -19.10
C ARG A 302 -9.49 -8.42 -20.39
N TYR A 303 -9.96 -7.27 -20.85
CA TYR A 303 -10.63 -7.15 -22.15
C TYR A 303 -9.68 -7.28 -23.34
N LEU A 304 -8.38 -7.05 -23.13
CA LEU A 304 -7.39 -7.06 -24.21
C LEU A 304 -7.36 -8.34 -25.07
N PRO A 305 -7.44 -9.58 -24.54
CA PRO A 305 -7.54 -10.79 -25.36
C PRO A 305 -8.79 -10.80 -26.25
N GLN A 306 -9.92 -10.34 -25.75
CA GLN A 306 -11.17 -10.26 -26.52
C GLN A 306 -11.07 -9.22 -27.62
N TRP A 307 -10.45 -8.07 -27.34
CA TRP A 307 -10.20 -7.02 -28.32
C TRP A 307 -9.28 -7.51 -29.44
N ILE A 308 -8.20 -8.22 -29.12
CA ILE A 308 -7.25 -8.77 -30.10
C ILE A 308 -7.95 -9.82 -30.98
N ARG A 309 -8.67 -10.79 -30.40
CA ARG A 309 -9.33 -11.87 -31.13
C ARG A 309 -10.56 -11.42 -31.91
N GLY A 310 -11.24 -10.40 -31.41
CA GLY A 310 -12.43 -9.81 -32.07
C GLY A 310 -12.11 -8.90 -33.24
N ASN A 311 -10.86 -8.48 -33.41
CA ASN A 311 -10.45 -7.63 -34.50
C ASN A 311 -9.84 -8.48 -35.62
N GLU A 312 -10.56 -8.61 -36.76
CA GLU A 312 -10.12 -9.41 -37.91
C GLU A 312 -8.78 -8.96 -38.48
N GLU A 313 -8.47 -7.67 -38.42
CA GLU A 313 -7.21 -7.11 -38.88
C GLU A 313 -6.01 -7.56 -38.03
N LEU A 314 -6.22 -7.93 -36.75
CA LEU A 314 -5.18 -8.38 -35.85
C LEU A 314 -4.87 -9.90 -35.93
N ARG A 315 -5.48 -10.60 -36.86
CA ARG A 315 -5.26 -12.04 -37.04
C ARG A 315 -3.91 -12.38 -37.70
N THR A 316 -3.24 -11.41 -38.29
CA THR A 316 -1.92 -11.63 -38.93
C THR A 316 -0.77 -11.11 -38.08
N PRO A 317 0.35 -11.82 -37.93
CA PRO A 317 1.48 -11.37 -37.13
C PRO A 317 2.06 -10.01 -37.56
N SER A 318 1.97 -9.66 -38.83
CA SER A 318 2.43 -8.38 -39.38
C SER A 318 1.61 -7.18 -38.92
N SER A 319 0.34 -7.37 -38.60
CA SER A 319 -0.54 -6.27 -38.15
C SER A 319 -0.25 -5.82 -36.71
N PHE A 320 0.44 -6.63 -35.90
CA PHE A 320 0.81 -6.23 -34.55
C PHE A 320 1.80 -5.06 -34.52
N LYS A 321 2.63 -4.88 -35.55
CA LYS A 321 3.56 -3.76 -35.64
C LYS A 321 2.84 -2.39 -35.68
N ASP A 322 1.66 -2.36 -36.31
CA ASP A 322 0.83 -1.15 -36.46
C ASP A 322 -0.21 -1.04 -35.33
N THR A 323 0.01 -1.74 -34.20
CA THR A 323 -0.93 -1.81 -33.07
C THR A 323 -0.30 -1.27 -31.79
N ALA A 324 -1.02 -0.36 -31.13
CA ALA A 324 -0.63 0.18 -29.83
C ALA A 324 -1.66 -0.08 -28.75
N VAL A 325 -1.16 -0.50 -27.59
CA VAL A 325 -1.86 -0.52 -26.31
C VAL A 325 -1.30 0.61 -25.46
N VAL A 326 -2.10 1.66 -25.23
CA VAL A 326 -1.67 2.87 -24.53
C VAL A 326 -2.28 2.90 -23.15
N LEU A 327 -1.44 3.08 -22.13
CA LEU A 327 -1.82 3.12 -20.73
C LEU A 327 -1.79 4.57 -20.24
N CYS A 328 -2.96 5.11 -19.88
CA CYS A 328 -3.04 6.41 -19.22
C CYS A 328 -2.63 6.29 -17.74
N ASN A 329 -2.96 5.15 -17.12
CA ASN A 329 -2.43 4.74 -15.82
C ASN A 329 -1.36 3.65 -16.00
N GLU A 330 -0.11 4.01 -15.83
CA GLU A 330 1.04 3.11 -16.02
C GLU A 330 1.07 1.92 -15.04
N SER A 331 0.34 2.00 -13.91
CA SER A 331 0.22 0.90 -12.95
C SER A 331 -0.45 -0.34 -13.53
N LEU A 332 -1.20 -0.19 -14.64
CA LEU A 332 -1.83 -1.31 -15.36
C LEU A 332 -0.86 -2.15 -16.20
N LEU A 333 0.41 -1.82 -16.24
CA LEU A 333 1.38 -2.55 -17.07
C LEU A 333 1.39 -4.05 -16.78
N LEU A 334 1.49 -4.46 -15.51
CA LEU A 334 1.48 -5.89 -15.16
C LEU A 334 0.16 -6.59 -15.49
N PRO A 335 -1.02 -6.09 -15.10
CA PRO A 335 -2.29 -6.65 -15.54
C PRO A 335 -2.41 -6.81 -17.06
N VAL A 336 -1.92 -5.83 -17.82
CA VAL A 336 -1.93 -5.87 -19.28
C VAL A 336 -0.99 -6.95 -19.82
N LEU A 337 0.25 -7.03 -19.32
CA LEU A 337 1.20 -8.06 -19.75
C LEU A 337 0.69 -9.48 -19.49
N HIS A 338 0.08 -9.71 -18.32
CA HIS A 338 -0.55 -11.01 -18.02
C HIS A 338 -1.81 -11.30 -18.84
N SER A 339 -2.41 -10.28 -19.45
CA SER A 339 -3.61 -10.43 -20.27
C SER A 339 -3.30 -10.57 -21.77
N ILE A 340 -2.08 -10.31 -22.19
CA ILE A 340 -1.68 -10.48 -23.60
C ILE A 340 -1.76 -11.98 -23.96
N PRO A 341 -2.53 -12.36 -25.00
CA PRO A 341 -2.65 -13.77 -25.37
C PRO A 341 -1.37 -14.29 -26.01
N ALA A 342 -1.11 -15.59 -25.85
CA ALA A 342 0.10 -16.25 -26.32
C ALA A 342 0.33 -16.20 -27.84
N GLU A 343 -0.72 -15.89 -28.59
CA GLU A 343 -0.67 -15.69 -30.04
C GLU A 343 0.17 -14.46 -30.45
N VAL A 344 0.28 -13.48 -29.54
CA VAL A 344 1.10 -12.27 -29.72
C VAL A 344 2.52 -12.56 -29.28
N LYS A 345 3.36 -13.02 -30.21
CA LYS A 345 4.73 -13.45 -29.89
C LYS A 345 5.69 -12.31 -29.55
N ASN A 346 5.51 -11.15 -30.18
CA ASN A 346 6.42 -10.02 -30.01
C ASN A 346 5.67 -8.83 -29.42
N VAL A 347 6.09 -8.40 -28.27
CA VAL A 347 5.57 -7.24 -27.56
C VAL A 347 6.73 -6.33 -27.19
N ASN A 348 6.66 -5.09 -27.60
CA ASN A 348 7.62 -4.06 -27.21
C ASN A 348 7.03 -3.20 -26.11
N ILE A 349 7.62 -3.23 -24.93
CA ILE A 349 7.23 -2.44 -23.78
C ILE A 349 8.15 -1.23 -23.71
N THR A 350 7.54 -0.06 -23.83
CA THR A 350 8.31 1.18 -23.94
C THR A 350 8.35 1.96 -22.64
N MET A 351 7.46 1.64 -21.71
CA MET A 351 7.43 2.18 -20.35
C MET A 351 8.45 1.46 -19.50
N GLY A 352 9.10 2.19 -18.62
CA GLY A 352 9.90 1.53 -17.59
C GLY A 352 9.02 0.85 -16.54
N PHE A 353 9.44 -0.30 -16.06
CA PHE A 353 8.76 -0.93 -14.92
C PHE A 353 9.10 -0.20 -13.63
N PRO A 354 8.13 0.26 -12.83
CA PRO A 354 8.41 0.96 -11.59
C PRO A 354 9.21 0.09 -10.61
N LEU A 355 10.37 0.55 -10.17
CA LEU A 355 11.21 -0.16 -9.20
C LEU A 355 10.44 -0.43 -7.89
N ALA A 356 9.53 0.46 -7.52
CA ALA A 356 8.66 0.33 -6.35
C ALA A 356 7.75 -0.92 -6.36
N GLN A 357 7.50 -1.52 -7.53
CA GLN A 357 6.69 -2.73 -7.67
C GLN A 357 7.53 -4.03 -7.67
N THR A 358 8.82 -3.93 -7.40
CA THR A 358 9.73 -5.08 -7.40
C THR A 358 9.97 -5.63 -6.00
N PRO A 359 10.29 -6.93 -5.86
CA PRO A 359 10.64 -7.52 -4.56
C PRO A 359 11.84 -6.84 -3.89
N VAL A 360 12.80 -6.32 -4.67
CA VAL A 360 13.97 -5.64 -4.11
C VAL A 360 13.60 -4.36 -3.37
N TYR A 361 12.59 -3.64 -3.82
CA TYR A 361 12.11 -2.44 -3.13
C TYR A 361 11.54 -2.77 -1.75
N SER A 362 10.66 -3.80 -1.67
CA SER A 362 10.12 -4.24 -0.38
C SER A 362 11.22 -4.76 0.56
N PHE A 363 12.23 -5.43 0.02
CA PHE A 363 13.37 -5.91 0.78
C PHE A 363 14.21 -4.77 1.39
N ILE A 364 14.57 -3.78 0.57
CA ILE A 364 15.32 -2.60 1.04
C ILE A 364 14.55 -1.86 2.13
N ASN A 365 13.24 -1.63 1.92
CA ASN A 365 12.41 -0.95 2.92
C ASN A 365 12.33 -1.73 4.23
N ALA A 366 12.15 -3.05 4.17
CA ALA A 366 12.13 -3.89 5.36
C ALA A 366 13.49 -3.87 6.10
N LEU A 367 14.62 -3.88 5.38
CA LEU A 367 15.95 -3.75 5.97
C LEU A 367 16.17 -2.39 6.64
N VAL A 368 15.77 -1.32 5.98
CA VAL A 368 15.86 0.04 6.53
C VAL A 368 14.98 0.17 7.77
N GLU A 369 13.76 -0.37 7.73
CA GLU A 369 12.85 -0.35 8.86
C GLU A 369 13.39 -1.17 10.03
N LEU A 370 13.95 -2.36 9.78
CA LEU A 370 14.62 -3.17 10.79
C LEU A 370 15.70 -2.39 11.53
N GLN A 371 16.55 -1.66 10.80
CA GLN A 371 17.71 -0.96 11.36
C GLN A 371 17.39 0.41 11.98
N THR A 372 16.25 1.02 11.60
CA THR A 372 15.88 2.37 12.08
C THR A 372 14.85 2.34 13.20
N THR A 373 13.72 1.69 12.97
CA THR A 373 12.60 1.61 13.92
C THR A 373 12.50 0.25 14.59
N GLY A 374 12.98 -0.81 13.94
CA GLY A 374 12.90 -2.19 14.41
C GLY A 374 13.94 -2.54 15.47
N TYR A 375 15.07 -1.83 15.54
CA TYR A 375 16.14 -2.07 16.54
C TYR A 375 16.15 -0.99 17.61
N HIS A 376 15.98 -1.38 18.87
CA HIS A 376 16.09 -0.50 20.02
C HIS A 376 17.49 -0.54 20.62
N ALA A 377 18.29 0.49 20.36
CA ALA A 377 19.67 0.56 20.85
C ALA A 377 19.76 0.55 22.40
N GLY A 378 18.76 1.08 23.11
CA GLY A 378 18.71 1.10 24.57
C GLY A 378 18.59 -0.28 25.21
N THR A 379 17.84 -1.19 24.58
CA THR A 379 17.62 -2.57 25.07
C THR A 379 18.45 -3.62 24.31
N GLY A 380 19.00 -3.25 23.14
CA GLY A 380 19.72 -4.16 22.26
C GLY A 380 18.84 -5.23 21.59
N ARG A 381 17.54 -5.00 21.47
CA ARG A 381 16.53 -5.95 20.96
C ARG A 381 15.87 -5.47 19.68
N TYR A 382 15.38 -6.41 18.87
CA TYR A 382 14.56 -6.15 17.69
C TYR A 382 13.06 -6.25 18.01
N ILE A 383 12.23 -5.59 17.20
CA ILE A 383 10.77 -5.72 17.23
C ILE A 383 10.36 -6.91 16.35
N TYR A 384 9.51 -7.80 16.89
CA TYR A 384 9.05 -9.02 16.20
C TYR A 384 8.48 -8.75 14.79
N GLU A 385 7.62 -7.75 14.59
CA GLU A 385 6.98 -7.45 13.31
C GLU A 385 8.00 -7.16 12.21
N THR A 386 9.06 -6.41 12.53
CA THR A 386 10.11 -6.09 11.54
C THR A 386 10.97 -7.32 11.23
N VAL A 387 11.23 -8.15 12.22
CA VAL A 387 11.96 -9.42 12.05
C VAL A 387 11.17 -10.39 11.18
N ILE A 388 9.89 -10.60 11.48
CA ILE A 388 9.03 -11.52 10.74
C ILE A 388 8.83 -11.08 9.28
N THR A 389 8.70 -9.78 9.04
CA THR A 389 8.60 -9.23 7.70
C THR A 389 9.79 -9.65 6.84
N LEU A 390 11.00 -9.61 7.39
CA LEU A 390 12.20 -10.05 6.71
C LEU A 390 12.33 -11.57 6.61
N LEU A 391 12.00 -12.32 7.66
CA LEU A 391 12.05 -13.79 7.63
C LEU A 391 11.07 -14.39 6.61
N LYS A 392 9.93 -13.74 6.38
CA LYS A 392 8.92 -14.12 5.36
C LYS A 392 9.28 -13.64 3.96
N HIS A 393 10.23 -12.71 3.81
CA HIS A 393 10.57 -12.16 2.51
C HIS A 393 11.17 -13.24 1.58
N PRO A 394 10.77 -13.30 0.28
CA PRO A 394 11.24 -14.32 -0.65
C PRO A 394 12.78 -14.42 -0.74
N TYR A 395 13.49 -13.30 -0.74
CA TYR A 395 14.96 -13.32 -0.78
C TYR A 395 15.57 -13.95 0.47
N THR A 396 15.04 -13.64 1.63
CA THR A 396 15.51 -14.25 2.90
C THR A 396 15.25 -15.74 2.91
N ARG A 397 14.07 -16.19 2.44
CA ARG A 397 13.72 -17.61 2.34
C ARG A 397 14.64 -18.39 1.41
N GLN A 398 15.09 -17.76 0.32
CA GLN A 398 16.00 -18.40 -0.64
C GLN A 398 17.47 -18.44 -0.16
N LEU A 399 17.90 -17.42 0.59
CA LEU A 399 19.29 -17.30 1.04
C LEU A 399 19.55 -17.95 2.40
N SER A 400 18.54 -18.06 3.25
CA SER A 400 18.65 -18.66 4.57
C SER A 400 17.84 -19.94 4.69
N PRO A 401 18.47 -21.09 4.91
CA PRO A 401 17.76 -22.35 5.19
C PRO A 401 17.04 -22.35 6.55
N ASN A 402 17.47 -21.47 7.47
CA ASN A 402 16.93 -21.41 8.82
C ASN A 402 15.80 -20.40 9.00
N ALA A 403 15.52 -19.54 8.01
CA ALA A 403 14.54 -18.47 8.11
C ALA A 403 13.13 -18.96 8.50
N GLU A 404 12.68 -20.09 7.91
CA GLU A 404 11.35 -20.66 8.22
C GLU A 404 11.29 -21.29 9.60
N THR A 405 12.33 -21.98 10.00
CA THR A 405 12.43 -22.61 11.33
C THR A 405 12.45 -21.54 12.41
N LEU A 406 13.24 -20.48 12.21
CA LEU A 406 13.33 -19.35 13.12
C LEU A 406 11.98 -18.61 13.23
N GLU A 407 11.28 -18.37 12.10
CA GLU A 407 9.95 -17.79 12.14
C GLU A 407 8.99 -18.61 13.02
N LYS A 408 8.91 -19.92 12.77
CA LYS A 408 8.04 -20.83 13.54
C LYS A 408 8.42 -20.85 15.03
N GLN A 409 9.71 -20.81 15.34
CA GLN A 409 10.20 -20.76 16.71
C GLN A 409 9.79 -19.47 17.42
N LEU A 410 10.05 -18.30 16.80
CA LEU A 410 9.70 -17.01 17.39
C LEU A 410 8.20 -16.87 17.60
N THR A 411 7.40 -17.37 16.66
CA THR A 411 5.93 -17.39 16.76
C THR A 411 5.45 -18.29 17.89
N ARG A 412 5.95 -19.53 17.96
CA ARG A 412 5.58 -20.49 19.01
C ARG A 412 5.95 -20.01 20.39
N ASP A 413 7.17 -19.42 20.53
CA ASP A 413 7.72 -18.98 21.81
C ASP A 413 7.26 -17.55 22.17
N ASN A 414 6.38 -16.94 21.36
CA ASN A 414 5.79 -15.62 21.54
C ASN A 414 6.83 -14.51 21.84
N ARG A 415 7.93 -14.51 21.05
CA ARG A 415 9.09 -13.64 21.24
C ARG A 415 8.88 -12.27 20.62
N PHE A 416 8.30 -11.31 21.35
CA PHE A 416 8.05 -9.94 20.86
C PHE A 416 9.31 -9.11 20.66
N TYR A 417 10.35 -9.36 21.47
CA TYR A 417 11.59 -8.60 21.47
C TYR A 417 12.81 -9.53 21.41
N PRO A 418 13.06 -10.21 20.27
CA PRO A 418 14.19 -11.10 20.15
C PRO A 418 15.53 -10.37 20.22
N LEU A 419 16.53 -11.02 20.78
CA LEU A 419 17.91 -10.55 20.80
C LEU A 419 18.62 -10.86 19.47
N PRO A 420 19.59 -10.05 19.04
CA PRO A 420 20.38 -10.34 17.84
C PRO A 420 21.02 -11.74 17.86
N SER A 421 21.44 -12.22 19.03
CA SER A 421 22.01 -13.56 19.18
C SER A 421 21.04 -14.70 18.93
N GLU A 422 19.73 -14.49 19.15
CA GLU A 422 18.69 -15.46 18.87
C GLU A 422 18.38 -15.55 17.37
N LEU A 423 18.63 -14.45 16.63
CA LEU A 423 18.29 -14.30 15.21
C LEU A 423 19.41 -14.76 14.27
N LYS A 424 20.69 -14.76 14.72
CA LYS A 424 21.88 -15.07 13.93
C LYS A 424 22.11 -16.57 13.78
N GLN A 425 21.19 -17.28 13.12
CA GLN A 425 21.23 -18.75 13.01
C GLN A 425 22.05 -19.25 11.80
N ASP A 426 22.38 -18.40 10.86
CA ASP A 426 23.25 -18.68 9.71
C ASP A 426 23.97 -17.40 9.25
N ALA A 427 24.90 -17.54 8.30
CA ALA A 427 25.74 -16.43 7.85
C ALA A 427 24.92 -15.28 7.23
N PHE A 428 23.84 -15.59 6.49
CA PHE A 428 22.99 -14.55 5.92
C PHE A 428 22.17 -13.82 6.99
N LEU A 429 21.54 -14.56 7.91
CA LEU A 429 20.80 -13.98 9.03
C LEU A 429 21.72 -13.20 9.98
N GLU A 430 22.99 -13.61 10.13
CA GLU A 430 23.96 -12.83 10.90
C GLU A 430 24.20 -11.46 10.27
N GLN A 431 24.34 -11.38 8.95
CA GLN A 431 24.46 -10.11 8.25
C GLN A 431 23.19 -9.26 8.42
N VAL A 432 22.01 -9.85 8.19
CA VAL A 432 20.70 -9.15 8.28
C VAL A 432 20.47 -8.57 9.68
N PHE A 433 20.72 -9.34 10.74
CA PHE A 433 20.44 -8.96 12.14
C PHE A 433 21.66 -8.41 12.90
N THR A 434 22.63 -7.88 12.18
CA THR A 434 23.72 -7.10 12.79
C THR A 434 23.33 -5.62 12.82
N PRO A 435 23.19 -4.99 14.01
CA PRO A 435 22.80 -3.59 14.12
C PRO A 435 23.78 -2.66 13.42
N GLN A 436 23.25 -1.66 12.71
CA GLN A 436 24.04 -0.67 11.98
C GLN A 436 24.01 0.70 12.68
N ASN A 437 25.16 1.35 12.81
CA ASN A 437 25.26 2.65 13.43
C ASN A 437 25.67 3.72 12.42
N GLY A 438 24.76 4.67 12.16
CA GLY A 438 25.00 5.77 11.24
C GLY A 438 24.65 5.47 9.78
N ILE A 439 24.50 6.55 9.02
CA ILE A 439 23.98 6.52 7.65
C ILE A 439 24.91 5.82 6.65
N ALA A 440 26.23 5.99 6.80
CA ALA A 440 27.21 5.31 5.93
C ALA A 440 27.19 3.79 6.14
N ALA A 441 27.20 3.34 7.40
CA ALA A 441 27.10 1.93 7.73
C ALA A 441 25.81 1.30 7.20
N LEU A 442 24.67 2.01 7.31
CA LEU A 442 23.38 1.56 6.76
C LEU A 442 23.44 1.40 5.24
N CYS A 443 24.00 2.36 4.50
CA CYS A 443 24.15 2.24 3.05
C CYS A 443 25.10 1.11 2.65
N SER A 444 26.23 0.92 3.34
CA SER A 444 27.16 -0.20 3.09
C SER A 444 26.49 -1.54 3.35
N TYR A 445 25.78 -1.68 4.45
CA TYR A 445 24.97 -2.85 4.78
C TYR A 445 23.96 -3.21 3.68
N LEU A 446 23.21 -2.21 3.17
CA LEU A 446 22.26 -2.43 2.06
C LEU A 446 22.98 -2.89 0.79
N THR A 447 24.13 -2.30 0.44
CA THR A 447 24.88 -2.69 -0.77
C THR A 447 25.43 -4.11 -0.66
N GLU A 448 25.89 -4.54 0.51
CA GLU A 448 26.38 -5.90 0.76
C GLU A 448 25.26 -6.93 0.62
N LEU A 449 24.12 -6.72 1.26
CA LEU A 449 22.97 -7.63 1.14
C LEU A 449 22.41 -7.69 -0.27
N LEU A 450 22.38 -6.57 -1.01
CA LEU A 450 21.97 -6.59 -2.42
C LEU A 450 22.95 -7.41 -3.31
N ARG A 451 24.23 -7.44 -2.98
CA ARG A 451 25.21 -8.32 -3.66
C ARG A 451 24.92 -9.80 -3.39
N GLU A 452 24.62 -10.16 -2.13
CA GLU A 452 24.23 -11.52 -1.77
C GLU A 452 22.97 -11.97 -2.54
N VAL A 453 21.93 -11.12 -2.59
CA VAL A 453 20.72 -11.40 -3.37
C VAL A 453 21.04 -11.55 -4.87
N ALA A 454 21.96 -10.76 -5.42
CA ALA A 454 22.33 -10.84 -6.84
C ALA A 454 22.98 -12.19 -7.20
N VAL A 455 23.60 -12.90 -6.25
CA VAL A 455 24.17 -14.23 -6.48
C VAL A 455 23.10 -15.26 -6.83
N LEU A 456 21.88 -15.16 -6.26
CA LEU A 456 20.75 -16.05 -6.55
C LEU A 456 20.44 -16.08 -8.06
N TYR A 457 20.44 -14.91 -8.67
CA TYR A 457 20.07 -14.77 -10.09
C TYR A 457 21.21 -15.08 -11.08
N ARG A 458 22.46 -15.29 -10.62
CA ARG A 458 23.58 -15.72 -11.47
C ARG A 458 23.49 -17.19 -11.88
N GLN A 459 22.81 -18.01 -11.09
CA GLN A 459 22.79 -19.46 -11.26
C GLN A 459 21.60 -19.95 -12.10
N GLU A 460 20.60 -19.12 -12.34
CA GLU A 460 19.43 -19.48 -13.14
C GLU A 460 19.77 -19.45 -14.65
N LYS A 461 19.55 -20.59 -15.31
CA LYS A 461 19.88 -20.81 -16.72
C LYS A 461 18.86 -20.23 -17.71
N ASP A 462 17.66 -19.84 -17.25
CA ASP A 462 16.62 -19.30 -18.12
C ASP A 462 16.82 -17.79 -18.36
N VAL A 463 17.65 -17.49 -19.35
CA VAL A 463 17.95 -16.12 -19.80
C VAL A 463 16.76 -15.49 -20.55
N GLU A 464 15.79 -16.27 -20.99
CA GLU A 464 14.67 -15.84 -21.84
C GLU A 464 13.44 -15.35 -21.07
N ASP A 465 13.35 -15.54 -19.74
CA ASP A 465 12.23 -15.05 -18.95
C ASP A 465 12.36 -13.53 -18.70
N ILE A 466 11.38 -12.78 -19.20
CA ILE A 466 11.26 -11.32 -19.05
C ILE A 466 11.28 -10.90 -17.57
N PHE A 467 10.66 -11.68 -16.68
CA PHE A 467 10.61 -11.36 -15.26
C PHE A 467 11.97 -11.56 -14.57
N ASN A 468 12.72 -12.59 -14.94
CA ASN A 468 14.07 -12.80 -14.43
C ASN A 468 15.03 -11.68 -14.87
N GLN A 469 14.92 -11.22 -16.11
CA GLN A 469 15.66 -10.04 -16.58
C GLN A 469 15.28 -8.79 -15.79
N LEU A 470 13.98 -8.57 -15.59
CA LEU A 470 13.46 -7.44 -14.81
C LEU A 470 14.01 -7.43 -13.37
N TYR A 471 14.03 -8.59 -12.69
CA TYR A 471 14.54 -8.68 -11.33
C TYR A 471 16.04 -8.44 -11.24
N ARG A 472 16.83 -8.93 -12.19
CA ARG A 472 18.27 -8.62 -12.28
C ARG A 472 18.54 -7.14 -12.46
N GLU A 473 17.83 -6.51 -13.40
CA GLU A 473 17.95 -5.07 -13.64
C GLU A 473 17.48 -4.25 -12.42
N SER A 474 16.45 -4.71 -11.73
CA SER A 474 15.95 -4.05 -10.51
C SER A 474 16.99 -4.07 -9.39
N LEU A 475 17.69 -5.19 -9.19
CA LEU A 475 18.77 -5.31 -8.24
C LEU A 475 19.96 -4.42 -8.62
N PHE A 476 20.37 -4.43 -9.90
CA PHE A 476 21.45 -3.58 -10.36
C PHE A 476 21.13 -2.09 -10.20
N LYS A 477 19.91 -1.69 -10.56
CA LYS A 477 19.43 -0.30 -10.40
C LYS A 477 19.41 0.12 -8.94
N SER A 478 18.86 -0.74 -8.07
CA SER A 478 18.81 -0.48 -6.62
C SER A 478 20.20 -0.37 -6.02
N TYR A 479 21.10 -1.31 -6.35
CA TYR A 479 22.49 -1.25 -5.94
C TYR A 479 23.17 0.06 -6.36
N THR A 480 22.97 0.47 -7.62
CA THR A 480 23.53 1.71 -8.15
C THR A 480 23.01 2.94 -7.40
N LEU A 481 21.72 2.99 -7.07
CA LEU A 481 21.12 4.10 -6.35
C LEU A 481 21.61 4.17 -4.89
N VAL A 482 21.69 3.04 -4.18
CA VAL A 482 22.20 3.00 -2.81
C VAL A 482 23.70 3.34 -2.77
N ASN A 483 24.49 2.80 -3.70
CA ASN A 483 25.92 3.10 -3.79
C ASN A 483 26.19 4.57 -4.14
N ARG A 484 25.33 5.20 -4.93
CA ARG A 484 25.37 6.64 -5.21
C ARG A 484 25.17 7.46 -3.92
N LEU A 485 24.18 7.09 -3.09
CA LEU A 485 23.98 7.74 -1.79
C LEU A 485 25.21 7.55 -0.88
N LEU A 486 25.75 6.34 -0.82
CA LEU A 486 26.97 6.04 -0.05
C LEU A 486 28.13 6.96 -0.48
N SER A 487 28.36 7.09 -1.79
CA SER A 487 29.41 7.96 -2.32
C SER A 487 29.22 9.43 -1.91
N LEU A 488 27.98 9.95 -1.95
CA LEU A 488 27.68 11.33 -1.51
C LEU A 488 27.87 11.53 0.00
N ILE A 489 27.66 10.49 0.80
CA ILE A 489 27.93 10.50 2.23
C ILE A 489 29.45 10.51 2.48
N GLU A 490 30.21 9.66 1.79
CA GLU A 490 31.66 9.53 1.92
C GLU A 490 32.40 10.78 1.43
N THR A 491 31.89 11.46 0.40
CA THR A 491 32.46 12.74 -0.10
C THR A 491 32.10 13.91 0.81
N GLY A 492 31.28 13.70 1.84
CA GLY A 492 30.92 14.72 2.82
C GLY A 492 29.73 15.61 2.44
N GLU A 493 29.14 15.41 1.25
CA GLU A 493 28.01 16.22 0.77
C GLU A 493 26.75 15.99 1.60
N LEU A 494 26.53 14.76 2.12
CA LEU A 494 25.42 14.36 2.97
C LEU A 494 25.82 14.00 4.41
N SER A 495 27.00 14.44 4.89
CA SER A 495 27.54 14.02 6.20
C SER A 495 26.72 14.48 7.41
N SER A 496 25.93 15.54 7.29
CA SER A 496 25.09 16.09 8.36
C SER A 496 23.62 15.65 8.32
N VAL A 497 23.27 14.74 7.42
CA VAL A 497 21.89 14.27 7.23
C VAL A 497 21.51 13.25 8.30
N ARG A 498 20.30 13.38 8.87
CA ARG A 498 19.75 12.43 9.83
C ARG A 498 19.24 11.15 9.12
N THR A 499 19.13 10.07 9.87
CA THR A 499 18.64 8.77 9.36
C THR A 499 17.25 8.88 8.71
N ASP A 500 16.34 9.68 9.27
CA ASP A 500 14.99 9.88 8.73
C ASP A 500 15.01 10.54 7.35
N THR A 501 15.91 11.50 7.13
CA THR A 501 16.07 12.13 5.84
C THR A 501 16.72 11.19 4.83
N LEU A 502 17.72 10.41 5.25
CA LEU A 502 18.27 9.36 4.40
C LEU A 502 17.16 8.36 3.97
N LYS A 503 16.31 7.94 4.90
CA LYS A 503 15.17 7.06 4.61
C LYS A 503 14.24 7.67 3.55
N ARG A 504 13.87 8.94 3.70
CA ARG A 504 13.04 9.67 2.72
C ARG A 504 13.73 9.81 1.35
N LEU A 505 15.02 10.18 1.32
CA LEU A 505 15.80 10.28 0.10
C LEU A 505 15.89 8.94 -0.63
N LEU A 506 16.22 7.88 0.09
CA LEU A 506 16.31 6.53 -0.46
C LEU A 506 14.96 6.09 -1.03
N ASN A 507 13.90 6.25 -0.26
CA ASN A 507 12.54 5.91 -0.71
C ASN A 507 12.16 6.69 -1.98
N ARG A 508 12.43 7.99 -2.04
CA ARG A 508 12.15 8.82 -3.21
C ARG A 508 12.95 8.37 -4.43
N LEU A 509 14.24 8.10 -4.28
CA LEU A 509 15.07 7.60 -5.39
C LEU A 509 14.56 6.25 -5.92
N LEU A 510 14.18 5.35 -5.02
CA LEU A 510 13.66 4.04 -5.40
C LEU A 510 12.27 4.13 -6.05
N THR A 511 11.38 4.99 -5.54
CA THR A 511 10.02 5.14 -6.09
C THR A 511 9.99 5.88 -7.42
N SER A 512 10.92 6.82 -7.63
CA SER A 512 11.04 7.53 -8.92
C SER A 512 11.80 6.76 -10.00
N ALA A 513 12.45 5.66 -9.63
CA ALA A 513 13.26 4.87 -10.56
C ALA A 513 12.40 3.89 -11.35
N ASN A 514 12.63 3.87 -12.67
CA ASN A 514 12.04 2.90 -13.57
C ASN A 514 13.13 1.98 -14.15
N ILE A 515 12.77 0.74 -14.40
CA ILE A 515 13.62 -0.30 -14.98
C ILE A 515 13.25 -0.42 -16.43
N PRO A 516 14.17 -0.19 -17.39
CA PRO A 516 13.86 -0.35 -18.79
C PRO A 516 13.63 -1.83 -19.13
N PHE A 517 12.66 -2.12 -19.96
CA PHE A 517 12.54 -3.41 -20.60
C PHE A 517 13.51 -3.48 -21.79
N HIS A 518 14.27 -4.55 -21.88
CA HIS A 518 15.14 -4.81 -23.02
C HIS A 518 14.33 -5.55 -24.09
N GLY A 519 13.90 -4.84 -25.13
CA GLY A 519 13.19 -5.38 -26.28
C GLY A 519 13.67 -4.71 -27.56
N GLU A 520 13.41 -5.33 -28.72
CA GLU A 520 13.68 -4.70 -30.02
C GLU A 520 12.62 -3.63 -30.30
N PRO A 521 13.00 -2.35 -30.38
CA PRO A 521 12.07 -1.24 -30.26
C PRO A 521 11.02 -1.09 -31.37
N ALA A 522 11.22 -1.71 -32.51
CA ALA A 522 10.33 -1.55 -33.67
C ALA A 522 9.59 -2.85 -34.04
N ILE A 523 9.62 -3.87 -33.19
CA ILE A 523 9.05 -5.19 -33.50
C ILE A 523 7.83 -5.48 -32.65
N GLY A 524 6.74 -5.96 -33.27
CA GLY A 524 5.53 -6.42 -32.59
C GLY A 524 4.62 -5.32 -32.05
N MET A 525 3.68 -5.74 -31.22
CA MET A 525 2.69 -4.86 -30.59
C MET A 525 3.37 -3.91 -29.58
N GLN A 526 3.02 -2.63 -29.65
CA GLN A 526 3.60 -1.60 -28.79
C GLN A 526 2.73 -1.41 -27.53
N VAL A 527 3.29 -1.64 -26.34
CA VAL A 527 2.67 -1.28 -25.06
C VAL A 527 3.39 -0.06 -24.49
N MET A 528 2.69 1.06 -24.34
CA MET A 528 3.32 2.34 -24.06
C MET A 528 2.44 3.28 -23.22
N GLY A 529 3.07 4.21 -22.51
CA GLY A 529 2.39 5.36 -21.92
C GLY A 529 2.04 6.42 -22.95
N VAL A 530 1.25 7.41 -22.56
CA VAL A 530 0.80 8.47 -23.47
C VAL A 530 1.99 9.28 -24.02
N LEU A 531 2.98 9.58 -23.19
CA LEU A 531 4.12 10.41 -23.60
C LEU A 531 5.08 9.69 -24.57
N GLU A 532 5.11 8.37 -24.56
CA GLU A 532 5.92 7.55 -25.44
C GLU A 532 5.35 7.46 -26.85
N THR A 533 4.07 7.79 -27.06
CA THR A 533 3.40 7.78 -28.36
C THR A 533 3.80 8.94 -29.28
N ARG A 534 4.63 9.86 -28.81
CA ARG A 534 5.05 11.06 -29.57
C ARG A 534 5.67 10.67 -30.91
N ASN A 535 5.16 11.28 -31.98
CA ASN A 535 5.60 11.10 -33.37
C ASN A 535 5.37 9.67 -33.95
N LEU A 536 4.69 8.78 -33.22
CA LEU A 536 4.37 7.45 -33.69
C LEU A 536 2.91 7.38 -34.14
N ASP A 537 2.67 6.70 -35.23
CA ASP A 537 1.33 6.47 -35.78
C ASP A 537 1.03 4.97 -35.79
N PHE A 538 -0.24 4.64 -35.52
CA PHE A 538 -0.71 3.27 -35.47
C PHE A 538 -1.99 3.12 -36.29
N ARG A 539 -2.26 1.94 -36.76
CA ARG A 539 -3.52 1.60 -37.44
C ARG A 539 -4.60 1.21 -36.45
N ASN A 540 -4.20 0.44 -35.42
CA ASN A 540 -5.08 -0.05 -34.38
C ASN A 540 -4.62 0.50 -33.03
N LEU A 541 -5.52 1.10 -32.28
CA LEU A 541 -5.25 1.72 -31.00
C LEU A 541 -6.28 1.27 -29.96
N ILE A 542 -5.77 0.83 -28.81
CA ILE A 542 -6.57 0.70 -27.59
C ILE A 542 -5.92 1.53 -26.49
N MET A 543 -6.70 2.40 -25.84
CA MET A 543 -6.25 3.19 -24.71
C MET A 543 -7.01 2.76 -23.46
N LEU A 544 -6.28 2.53 -22.36
CA LEU A 544 -6.82 2.09 -21.07
C LEU A 544 -6.74 3.21 -20.02
N SER A 545 -7.70 3.24 -19.11
CA SER A 545 -7.82 4.23 -18.02
C SER A 545 -7.87 5.67 -18.50
N LEU A 546 -8.64 5.93 -19.56
CA LEU A 546 -8.80 7.26 -20.10
C LEU A 546 -9.84 8.06 -19.29
N ASN A 547 -9.52 8.25 -18.01
CA ASN A 547 -10.35 8.94 -17.04
C ASN A 547 -9.89 10.39 -16.83
N GLU A 548 -10.81 11.23 -16.38
CA GLU A 548 -10.48 12.57 -15.89
C GLU A 548 -9.50 12.45 -14.71
N GLY A 549 -8.43 13.25 -14.70
CA GLY A 549 -7.36 13.15 -13.73
C GLY A 549 -6.21 12.19 -14.10
N GLN A 550 -6.44 11.25 -15.04
CA GLN A 550 -5.38 10.42 -15.64
C GLN A 550 -4.92 11.01 -16.97
N LEU A 551 -5.85 11.45 -17.81
CA LEU A 551 -5.57 12.21 -19.01
C LEU A 551 -6.66 13.28 -19.23
N PRO A 552 -6.38 14.58 -19.02
CA PRO A 552 -5.11 15.14 -18.53
C PRO A 552 -4.80 14.70 -17.11
N LYS A 553 -3.50 14.59 -16.79
CA LYS A 553 -3.06 14.21 -15.45
C LYS A 553 -3.43 15.31 -14.46
N ALA A 554 -4.17 14.97 -13.42
CA ALA A 554 -4.48 15.88 -12.33
C ALA A 554 -3.21 16.18 -11.52
N GLY A 555 -3.01 17.43 -11.17
CA GLY A 555 -1.92 17.87 -10.28
C GLY A 555 -1.39 19.23 -10.72
N GLY A 556 -1.41 20.21 -9.83
CA GLY A 556 -0.63 21.42 -9.96
C GLY A 556 0.85 21.09 -9.73
N ASP A 557 1.77 21.57 -10.54
CA ASP A 557 3.15 21.58 -10.14
C ASP A 557 3.27 22.53 -8.96
N SER A 558 3.75 22.03 -7.86
CA SER A 558 4.14 22.88 -6.75
C SER A 558 5.19 23.88 -7.26
N SER A 559 4.98 25.14 -7.03
CA SER A 559 5.87 26.23 -7.44
C SER A 559 5.78 27.36 -6.45
N PHE A 560 6.92 28.01 -6.15
CA PHE A 560 6.95 29.25 -5.36
C PHE A 560 6.52 30.45 -6.18
N ILE A 561 6.61 30.36 -7.52
CA ILE A 561 6.24 31.46 -8.40
C ILE A 561 4.74 31.40 -8.66
N PRO A 562 3.96 32.36 -8.15
CA PRO A 562 2.52 32.37 -8.30
C PRO A 562 2.06 32.39 -9.77
N TYR A 563 0.91 31.77 -10.04
CA TYR A 563 0.32 31.65 -11.37
C TYR A 563 0.28 32.98 -12.17
N ASN A 564 -0.15 34.06 -11.51
CA ASN A 564 -0.23 35.37 -12.19
C ASN A 564 1.15 35.90 -12.63
N LEU A 565 2.19 35.67 -11.82
CA LEU A 565 3.56 36.02 -12.19
C LEU A 565 4.05 35.08 -13.30
N ARG A 566 3.80 33.77 -13.21
CA ARG A 566 4.14 32.82 -14.30
C ARG A 566 3.54 33.28 -15.62
N LYS A 567 2.25 33.66 -15.62
CA LYS A 567 1.54 34.14 -16.79
C LYS A 567 2.10 35.47 -17.31
N ALA A 568 2.34 36.43 -16.41
CA ALA A 568 2.86 37.75 -16.77
C ALA A 568 4.26 37.67 -17.39
N PHE A 569 5.12 36.79 -16.90
CA PHE A 569 6.46 36.59 -17.43
C PHE A 569 6.52 35.55 -18.56
N GLY A 570 5.37 34.94 -18.94
CA GLY A 570 5.25 33.97 -20.04
C GLY A 570 5.94 32.64 -19.73
N MET A 571 5.93 32.26 -18.48
CA MET A 571 6.39 30.96 -18.02
C MET A 571 5.31 29.86 -18.23
N THR A 572 5.66 28.63 -18.03
CA THR A 572 4.73 27.50 -18.17
C THR A 572 3.60 27.56 -17.12
N THR A 573 2.35 27.45 -17.56
CA THR A 573 1.15 27.44 -16.72
C THR A 573 0.36 26.15 -16.91
N ILE A 574 -0.70 25.94 -16.12
CA ILE A 574 -1.53 24.73 -16.20
C ILE A 574 -2.26 24.61 -17.55
N GLU A 575 -2.63 25.74 -18.17
CA GLU A 575 -3.26 25.75 -19.49
C GLU A 575 -2.29 25.21 -20.56
N HIS A 576 -0.99 25.54 -20.47
CA HIS A 576 0.03 24.99 -21.34
C HIS A 576 0.07 23.46 -21.24
N LYS A 577 -0.02 22.91 -20.03
CA LYS A 577 -0.02 21.46 -19.81
C LYS A 577 -1.26 20.80 -20.39
N ASN A 578 -2.44 21.38 -20.17
CA ASN A 578 -3.69 20.88 -20.72
C ASN A 578 -3.65 20.86 -22.25
N ALA A 579 -3.16 21.91 -22.88
CA ALA A 579 -3.02 21.98 -24.33
C ALA A 579 -2.02 20.94 -24.88
N VAL A 580 -0.95 20.66 -24.15
CA VAL A 580 0.00 19.57 -24.48
C VAL A 580 -0.67 18.22 -24.47
N TYR A 581 -1.46 17.90 -23.42
CA TYR A 581 -2.18 16.63 -23.35
C TYR A 581 -3.28 16.52 -24.41
N ALA A 582 -4.01 17.61 -24.67
CA ALA A 582 -4.98 17.68 -25.75
C ALA A 582 -4.33 17.37 -27.11
N TYR A 583 -3.19 18.01 -27.41
CA TYR A 583 -2.45 17.74 -28.63
C TYR A 583 -2.02 16.27 -28.73
N TYR A 584 -1.47 15.67 -27.67
CA TYR A 584 -1.05 14.27 -27.74
C TYR A 584 -2.23 13.33 -27.98
N PHE A 585 -3.38 13.59 -27.37
CA PHE A 585 -4.59 12.80 -27.57
C PHE A 585 -5.06 12.87 -29.03
N TYR A 586 -5.29 14.08 -29.55
CA TYR A 586 -5.79 14.27 -30.91
C TYR A 586 -4.77 13.83 -31.98
N ARG A 587 -3.50 14.11 -31.75
CA ARG A 587 -2.42 13.70 -32.63
C ARG A 587 -2.30 12.17 -32.71
N LEU A 588 -2.46 11.47 -31.60
CA LEU A 588 -2.40 10.00 -31.57
C LEU A 588 -3.56 9.40 -32.37
N ILE A 589 -4.75 9.94 -32.26
CA ILE A 589 -5.98 9.43 -32.93
C ILE A 589 -6.04 9.83 -34.41
N GLN A 590 -5.41 10.92 -34.82
CA GLN A 590 -5.66 11.51 -36.15
C GLN A 590 -5.44 10.53 -37.33
N ARG A 591 -4.46 9.60 -37.26
CA ARG A 591 -4.17 8.61 -38.31
C ARG A 591 -4.65 7.20 -38.02
N VAL A 592 -5.22 6.95 -36.85
CA VAL A 592 -5.72 5.63 -36.46
C VAL A 592 -7.00 5.30 -37.23
N GLU A 593 -7.12 4.06 -37.71
CA GLU A 593 -8.34 3.54 -38.37
C GLU A 593 -9.32 2.91 -37.35
N ASN A 594 -8.80 2.12 -36.42
CA ASN A 594 -9.58 1.46 -35.36
C ASN A 594 -9.18 2.01 -33.98
N VAL A 595 -10.07 2.80 -33.36
CA VAL A 595 -9.89 3.46 -32.08
C VAL A 595 -10.77 2.82 -31.02
N THR A 596 -10.19 2.32 -29.95
CA THR A 596 -10.92 1.80 -28.80
C THR A 596 -10.44 2.50 -27.53
N LEU A 597 -11.33 3.25 -26.88
CA LEU A 597 -11.02 4.05 -25.68
C LEU A 597 -11.78 3.48 -24.49
N LEU A 598 -11.05 3.10 -23.44
CA LEU A 598 -11.64 2.54 -22.22
C LEU A 598 -11.46 3.49 -21.04
N TYR A 599 -12.51 3.58 -20.23
CA TYR A 599 -12.49 4.35 -19.00
C TYR A 599 -13.20 3.59 -17.87
N ASN A 600 -12.87 3.95 -16.63
CA ASN A 600 -13.44 3.35 -15.43
C ASN A 600 -14.63 4.18 -14.93
N ILE A 601 -15.73 3.50 -14.55
CA ILE A 601 -16.93 4.15 -13.99
C ILE A 601 -17.07 3.99 -12.48
N SER A 602 -16.26 3.15 -11.81
CA SER A 602 -16.31 3.05 -10.36
C SER A 602 -15.62 4.24 -9.71
N SER A 603 -16.20 4.76 -8.64
CA SER A 603 -15.59 5.79 -7.81
C SER A 603 -14.83 5.16 -6.65
N ASP A 604 -13.57 5.51 -6.50
CA ASP A 604 -12.72 5.10 -5.39
C ASP A 604 -12.54 6.32 -4.46
N GLY A 605 -13.56 6.57 -3.64
CA GLY A 605 -13.57 7.64 -2.64
C GLY A 605 -13.35 9.07 -3.17
N LEU A 606 -12.13 9.40 -3.58
CA LEU A 606 -11.73 10.72 -4.09
C LEU A 606 -11.81 10.84 -5.62
N ASN A 607 -11.65 9.73 -6.35
CA ASN A 607 -11.70 9.72 -7.81
C ASN A 607 -13.10 9.34 -8.28
N ARG A 608 -13.80 10.28 -8.89
CA ARG A 608 -15.04 10.02 -9.60
C ARG A 608 -14.71 9.28 -10.88
N GLY A 609 -15.41 8.17 -11.16
CA GLY A 609 -15.23 7.39 -12.38
C GLY A 609 -15.79 8.11 -13.62
N GLU A 610 -15.20 9.26 -13.96
CA GLU A 610 -15.62 10.10 -15.09
C GLU A 610 -14.71 9.87 -16.30
N MET A 611 -15.29 9.82 -17.51
CA MET A 611 -14.48 9.78 -18.72
C MET A 611 -13.69 11.08 -18.89
N SER A 612 -12.50 10.97 -19.50
CA SER A 612 -11.66 12.13 -19.80
C SER A 612 -12.41 13.22 -20.57
N ARG A 613 -12.15 14.48 -20.22
CA ARG A 613 -12.68 15.64 -20.97
C ARG A 613 -12.35 15.57 -22.47
N PHE A 614 -11.23 14.98 -22.84
CA PHE A 614 -10.85 14.82 -24.25
C PHE A 614 -11.72 13.80 -24.97
N MET A 615 -12.18 12.74 -24.29
CA MET A 615 -13.19 11.82 -24.83
C MET A 615 -14.52 12.53 -25.04
N LEU A 616 -14.97 13.33 -24.04
CA LEU A 616 -16.22 14.10 -24.13
C LEU A 616 -16.14 15.12 -25.27
N GLN A 617 -15.02 15.84 -25.38
CA GLN A 617 -14.78 16.79 -26.45
C GLN A 617 -14.82 16.07 -27.81
N PHE A 618 -14.14 14.95 -27.97
CA PHE A 618 -14.11 14.16 -29.20
C PHE A 618 -15.49 13.59 -29.54
N LEU A 619 -16.29 13.19 -28.54
CA LEU A 619 -17.66 12.71 -28.73
C LEU A 619 -18.57 13.81 -29.36
N VAL A 620 -18.39 15.06 -28.94
CA VAL A 620 -19.20 16.20 -29.37
C VAL A 620 -18.74 16.79 -30.71
N GLU A 621 -17.42 16.90 -30.90
CA GLU A 621 -16.84 17.65 -32.01
C GLU A 621 -16.50 16.78 -33.23
N SER A 622 -16.27 15.47 -33.05
CA SER A 622 -15.83 14.63 -34.14
C SER A 622 -16.95 14.29 -35.14
N PRO A 623 -16.65 14.14 -36.44
CA PRO A 623 -17.64 13.73 -37.46
C PRO A 623 -17.91 12.22 -37.45
N HIS A 624 -17.27 11.45 -36.52
CA HIS A 624 -17.35 10.00 -36.51
C HIS A 624 -18.58 9.50 -35.74
N ASN A 625 -19.13 8.38 -36.18
CA ASN A 625 -20.14 7.65 -35.41
C ASN A 625 -19.40 6.84 -34.31
N ILE A 626 -19.60 7.22 -33.06
CA ILE A 626 -18.92 6.62 -31.90
C ILE A 626 -19.86 5.62 -31.22
N SER A 627 -19.47 4.34 -31.14
CA SER A 627 -20.22 3.35 -30.38
C SER A 627 -19.89 3.47 -28.88
N LEU A 628 -20.94 3.51 -28.06
CA LEU A 628 -20.83 3.50 -26.60
C LEU A 628 -21.17 2.11 -26.09
N GLU A 629 -20.23 1.47 -25.40
CA GLU A 629 -20.35 0.08 -24.96
C GLU A 629 -20.04 -0.02 -23.47
N TYR A 630 -20.54 -1.09 -22.84
CA TYR A 630 -20.31 -1.41 -21.45
C TYR A 630 -19.58 -2.75 -21.35
N LEU A 631 -18.51 -2.79 -20.55
CA LEU A 631 -17.81 -4.03 -20.23
C LEU A 631 -18.39 -4.58 -18.94
N GLU A 632 -19.21 -5.61 -19.07
CA GLU A 632 -19.70 -6.34 -17.93
C GLU A 632 -18.72 -7.45 -17.57
N ALA A 633 -18.30 -7.46 -16.31
CA ALA A 633 -17.41 -8.50 -15.77
C ALA A 633 -18.18 -9.78 -15.43
N GLY A 634 -19.07 -10.25 -16.28
CA GLY A 634 -19.70 -11.56 -16.33
C GLY A 634 -19.95 -12.40 -15.07
N GLN A 635 -19.83 -11.84 -13.90
CA GLN A 635 -20.19 -12.48 -12.65
C GLN A 635 -21.46 -11.78 -12.13
N SER A 636 -22.59 -12.42 -12.32
CA SER A 636 -23.75 -12.13 -11.46
C SER A 636 -23.26 -12.18 -10.02
N PRO A 637 -23.67 -11.24 -9.16
CA PRO A 637 -23.40 -11.37 -7.73
C PRO A 637 -23.93 -12.76 -7.33
N GLN A 638 -23.03 -13.66 -7.02
CA GLN A 638 -23.42 -14.94 -6.43
C GLN A 638 -24.11 -14.55 -5.13
N GLN A 639 -25.42 -14.78 -5.07
CA GLN A 639 -26.08 -14.83 -3.77
C GLN A 639 -25.21 -15.72 -2.89
N ALA A 640 -24.84 -15.22 -1.73
CA ALA A 640 -24.11 -16.00 -0.77
C ALA A 640 -24.97 -17.24 -0.49
N LEU A 641 -24.57 -18.38 -1.07
CA LEU A 641 -25.23 -19.65 -0.81
C LEU A 641 -25.05 -19.94 0.68
N GLU A 642 -26.14 -20.18 1.37
CA GLU A 642 -26.06 -20.68 2.73
C GLU A 642 -25.28 -21.99 2.73
N ILE A 643 -24.26 -22.03 3.59
CA ILE A 643 -23.42 -23.21 3.71
C ILE A 643 -24.07 -24.15 4.72
N GLU A 644 -24.48 -25.30 4.23
CA GLU A 644 -25.06 -26.37 5.02
C GLU A 644 -24.30 -27.67 4.75
N ILE A 645 -23.84 -28.32 5.81
CA ILE A 645 -23.09 -29.56 5.72
C ILE A 645 -23.92 -30.68 6.32
N HIS A 646 -24.33 -31.61 5.47
CA HIS A 646 -25.06 -32.81 5.89
C HIS A 646 -24.11 -33.82 6.58
N LYS A 647 -24.54 -34.39 7.68
CA LYS A 647 -23.75 -35.36 8.41
C LYS A 647 -23.77 -36.71 7.66
N THR A 648 -22.65 -37.10 7.07
CA THR A 648 -22.51 -38.40 6.44
C THR A 648 -22.28 -39.50 7.48
N PRO A 649 -22.58 -40.78 7.16
CA PRO A 649 -22.32 -41.90 8.08
C PRO A 649 -20.85 -41.99 8.51
N GLU A 650 -19.91 -41.68 7.58
CA GLU A 650 -18.47 -41.63 7.87
C GLU A 650 -18.12 -40.52 8.85
N MET A 651 -18.70 -39.33 8.70
CA MET A 651 -18.52 -38.23 9.61
C MET A 651 -19.05 -38.54 11.00
N LEU A 652 -20.25 -39.14 11.09
CA LEU A 652 -20.82 -39.56 12.37
C LEU A 652 -19.97 -40.63 13.04
N GLN A 653 -19.40 -41.55 12.27
CA GLN A 653 -18.47 -42.56 12.79
C GLN A 653 -17.18 -41.92 13.30
N GLN A 654 -16.62 -40.95 12.60
CA GLN A 654 -15.45 -40.20 13.07
C GLN A 654 -15.74 -39.43 14.36
N MET A 655 -16.89 -38.80 14.47
CA MET A 655 -17.33 -38.11 15.71
C MET A 655 -17.52 -39.11 16.85
N PHE A 656 -18.17 -40.25 16.59
CA PHE A 656 -18.34 -41.34 17.56
C PHE A 656 -16.98 -41.80 18.07
N ASP A 657 -16.04 -42.13 17.17
CA ASP A 657 -14.71 -42.60 17.52
C ASP A 657 -13.87 -41.54 18.28
N ALA A 658 -14.13 -40.24 17.99
CA ALA A 658 -13.44 -39.14 18.64
C ALA A 658 -13.86 -38.91 20.09
N TYR A 659 -15.11 -39.23 20.45
CA TYR A 659 -15.67 -38.96 21.76
C TYR A 659 -16.00 -40.22 22.59
N ASP A 660 -15.90 -41.44 22.02
CA ASP A 660 -16.06 -42.68 22.78
C ASP A 660 -14.91 -42.84 23.78
N ILE A 661 -15.30 -42.90 25.07
CA ILE A 661 -14.34 -43.04 26.19
C ILE A 661 -13.52 -44.35 26.09
N HIS A 662 -14.08 -45.40 25.50
CA HIS A 662 -13.39 -46.67 25.33
C HIS A 662 -12.27 -46.61 24.29
N ARG A 663 -12.42 -45.71 23.31
CA ARG A 663 -11.40 -45.46 22.27
C ARG A 663 -10.46 -44.29 22.63
N ARG A 664 -11.02 -43.23 23.22
CA ARG A 664 -10.26 -42.02 23.62
C ARG A 664 -10.59 -41.63 25.06
N PRO A 665 -9.95 -42.23 26.09
CA PRO A 665 -10.28 -42.01 27.50
C PRO A 665 -10.14 -40.55 27.98
N LYS A 666 -9.39 -39.71 27.26
CA LYS A 666 -9.18 -38.29 27.62
C LYS A 666 -10.12 -37.33 26.88
N ALA A 667 -10.87 -37.79 25.90
CA ALA A 667 -11.80 -36.93 25.17
C ALA A 667 -13.03 -36.60 25.98
N PHE A 668 -13.50 -35.37 25.93
CA PHE A 668 -14.72 -34.92 26.59
C PHE A 668 -15.36 -33.74 25.84
N PHE A 669 -16.67 -33.57 26.01
CA PHE A 669 -17.36 -32.39 25.58
C PHE A 669 -17.21 -31.27 26.63
N SER A 670 -16.53 -30.22 26.26
CA SER A 670 -16.41 -29.00 27.09
C SER A 670 -17.64 -28.09 26.96
N PRO A 671 -17.94 -27.26 27.99
CA PRO A 671 -18.97 -26.22 27.85
C PRO A 671 -18.75 -25.32 26.62
N SER A 672 -17.51 -25.05 26.26
CA SER A 672 -17.17 -24.25 25.05
C SER A 672 -17.57 -24.97 23.76
N ALA A 673 -17.43 -26.29 23.66
CA ALA A 673 -17.86 -27.07 22.50
C ALA A 673 -19.39 -27.07 22.36
N LEU A 674 -20.11 -27.29 23.48
CA LEU A 674 -21.57 -27.29 23.51
C LEU A 674 -22.13 -25.87 23.22
N ASN A 675 -21.52 -24.84 23.76
CA ASN A 675 -21.86 -23.45 23.45
C ASN A 675 -21.62 -23.10 21.99
N ALA A 676 -20.51 -23.58 21.38
CA ALA A 676 -20.21 -23.37 19.96
C ALA A 676 -21.28 -24.01 19.07
N TYR A 677 -21.78 -25.20 19.42
CA TYR A 677 -22.87 -25.87 18.69
C TYR A 677 -24.18 -25.07 18.78
N LEU A 678 -24.54 -24.65 20.00
CA LEU A 678 -25.75 -23.85 20.25
C LEU A 678 -25.71 -22.46 19.62
N ASP A 679 -24.52 -21.87 19.47
CA ASP A 679 -24.35 -20.56 18.85
C ASP A 679 -24.29 -20.61 17.32
N CYS A 680 -23.62 -21.60 16.77
CA CYS A 680 -23.50 -21.84 15.34
C CYS A 680 -23.03 -23.27 15.09
N ARG A 681 -23.90 -24.11 14.49
CA ARG A 681 -23.60 -25.53 14.19
C ARG A 681 -22.41 -25.65 13.23
N LEU A 682 -22.28 -24.74 12.25
CA LEU A 682 -21.17 -24.73 11.30
C LEU A 682 -19.83 -24.38 11.98
N LYS A 683 -19.82 -23.46 12.94
CA LYS A 683 -18.64 -23.14 13.76
C LYS A 683 -18.17 -24.37 14.56
N PHE A 684 -19.12 -25.12 15.13
CA PHE A 684 -18.81 -26.37 15.81
C PHE A 684 -18.17 -27.37 14.86
N TYR A 685 -18.74 -27.55 13.65
CA TYR A 685 -18.17 -28.41 12.63
C TYR A 685 -16.72 -28.07 12.31
N TYR A 686 -16.46 -26.79 11.95
CA TYR A 686 -15.11 -26.37 11.56
C TYR A 686 -14.10 -26.62 12.69
N ARG A 687 -14.45 -26.27 13.92
CA ARG A 687 -13.52 -26.32 15.05
C ARG A 687 -13.33 -27.71 15.64
N TYR A 688 -14.42 -28.45 15.84
CA TYR A 688 -14.43 -29.71 16.61
C TYR A 688 -14.54 -30.96 15.77
N VAL A 689 -15.07 -30.89 14.56
CA VAL A 689 -15.18 -32.02 13.64
C VAL A 689 -14.08 -31.95 12.58
N ALA A 690 -13.96 -30.87 11.86
CA ALA A 690 -12.92 -30.68 10.86
C ALA A 690 -11.54 -30.30 11.45
N GLY A 691 -11.47 -29.95 12.74
CA GLY A 691 -10.22 -29.62 13.42
C GLY A 691 -9.51 -28.35 12.95
N LEU A 692 -10.23 -27.44 12.29
CA LEU A 692 -9.65 -26.18 11.83
C LEU A 692 -9.35 -25.26 13.03
N LYS A 693 -8.19 -24.64 12.98
CA LYS A 693 -7.76 -23.64 13.96
C LYS A 693 -7.45 -22.34 13.25
N ALA A 694 -7.76 -21.21 13.88
CA ALA A 694 -7.21 -19.94 13.46
C ALA A 694 -5.68 -19.98 13.54
N LEU A 695 -5.02 -19.24 12.66
CA LEU A 695 -3.57 -19.07 12.74
C LEU A 695 -3.26 -18.29 14.02
N ASP A 696 -2.32 -18.76 14.79
CA ASP A 696 -1.81 -18.03 15.96
C ASP A 696 -1.06 -16.80 15.45
N GLU A 697 -1.63 -15.61 15.63
CA GLU A 697 -0.97 -14.34 15.37
C GLU A 697 -0.28 -13.87 16.65
N VAL A 698 1.01 -13.62 16.56
CA VAL A 698 1.76 -12.98 17.63
C VAL A 698 1.38 -11.50 17.66
N SER A 699 0.70 -11.09 18.72
CA SER A 699 0.30 -9.69 18.92
C SER A 699 0.94 -9.14 20.21
N ALA A 700 1.51 -7.94 20.11
CA ALA A 700 1.96 -7.20 21.29
C ALA A 700 0.79 -6.63 22.12
N GLU A 701 -0.42 -6.68 21.58
CA GLU A 701 -1.66 -6.25 22.22
C GLU A 701 -2.28 -7.42 22.98
N ILE A 702 -2.88 -7.08 24.12
CA ILE A 702 -3.58 -8.03 24.98
C ILE A 702 -5.07 -7.92 24.65
N ASP A 703 -5.61 -8.95 23.99
CA ASP A 703 -7.02 -9.06 23.73
C ASP A 703 -7.82 -9.43 25.00
N SER A 704 -9.14 -9.42 24.90
CA SER A 704 -10.01 -9.72 26.03
C SER A 704 -9.88 -11.14 26.57
N ALA A 705 -9.53 -12.11 25.70
CA ALA A 705 -9.38 -13.52 26.09
C ALA A 705 -8.07 -13.72 26.87
N LEU A 706 -6.98 -13.15 26.36
CA LEU A 706 -5.67 -13.19 27.01
C LEU A 706 -5.67 -12.40 28.34
N PHE A 707 -6.35 -11.25 28.36
CA PHE A 707 -6.57 -10.48 29.61
C PHE A 707 -7.25 -11.35 30.68
N GLY A 708 -8.31 -12.09 30.30
CA GLY A 708 -8.98 -13.05 31.19
C GLY A 708 -8.05 -14.14 31.67
N THR A 709 -7.27 -14.75 30.77
CA THR A 709 -6.30 -15.81 31.09
C THR A 709 -5.23 -15.35 32.11
N ILE A 710 -4.70 -14.12 31.92
CA ILE A 710 -3.70 -13.55 32.85
C ILE A 710 -4.36 -13.29 34.21
N PHE A 711 -5.61 -12.75 34.23
CA PHE A 711 -6.35 -12.54 35.48
C PHE A 711 -6.59 -13.84 36.23
N HIS A 712 -7.11 -14.89 35.56
CA HIS A 712 -7.34 -16.23 36.19
C HIS A 712 -6.06 -16.79 36.79
N ARG A 713 -4.93 -16.70 36.01
CA ARG A 713 -3.64 -17.16 36.54
C ARG A 713 -3.17 -16.34 37.74
N SER A 714 -3.38 -15.02 37.71
CA SER A 714 -3.04 -14.15 38.86
C SER A 714 -3.86 -14.52 40.10
N ALA A 715 -5.17 -14.77 39.95
CA ALA A 715 -6.03 -15.22 41.02
C ALA A 715 -5.62 -16.60 41.58
N GLU A 716 -5.32 -17.55 40.69
CA GLU A 716 -4.82 -18.87 41.05
C GLU A 716 -3.54 -18.78 41.90
N LEU A 717 -2.57 -17.94 41.53
CA LEU A 717 -1.34 -17.74 42.28
C LEU A 717 -1.59 -17.19 43.70
N VAL A 718 -2.53 -16.24 43.81
CA VAL A 718 -2.94 -15.67 45.10
C VAL A 718 -3.52 -16.74 46.02
N TYR A 719 -4.54 -17.47 45.56
CA TYR A 719 -5.22 -18.45 46.42
C TYR A 719 -4.40 -19.70 46.72
N ASN A 720 -3.54 -20.15 45.80
CA ASN A 720 -2.59 -21.22 46.06
C ASN A 720 -1.64 -20.86 47.22
N GLU A 721 -1.18 -19.61 47.27
CA GLU A 721 -0.33 -19.15 48.39
C GLU A 721 -1.14 -19.05 49.70
N LEU A 722 -2.34 -18.46 49.69
CA LEU A 722 -3.18 -18.36 50.89
C LEU A 722 -3.55 -19.73 51.46
N THR A 723 -3.65 -20.77 50.63
CA THR A 723 -3.99 -22.15 51.03
C THR A 723 -2.79 -23.00 51.43
N THR A 724 -1.54 -22.49 51.33
CA THR A 724 -0.35 -23.28 51.67
C THR A 724 -0.37 -23.81 53.10
N ASN A 725 -0.88 -23.01 54.04
CA ASN A 725 -0.92 -23.33 55.49
C ASN A 725 -2.27 -23.90 55.92
N GLY A 726 -3.20 -24.18 55.02
CA GLY A 726 -4.51 -24.72 55.28
C GLY A 726 -5.54 -24.24 54.29
N ARG A 727 -6.66 -24.97 54.16
CA ARG A 727 -7.69 -24.60 53.13
C ARG A 727 -8.67 -23.55 53.59
N GLU A 728 -8.66 -23.09 54.82
CA GLU A 728 -9.58 -22.06 55.35
C GLU A 728 -9.02 -20.68 55.11
N ILE A 729 -9.75 -19.87 54.34
CA ILE A 729 -9.49 -18.47 54.09
C ILE A 729 -10.18 -17.60 55.12
N ARG A 730 -9.34 -16.86 55.88
CA ARG A 730 -9.83 -15.99 56.96
C ARG A 730 -9.84 -14.52 56.58
N LYS A 731 -10.57 -13.71 57.28
CA LYS A 731 -10.64 -12.26 57.04
C LYS A 731 -9.28 -11.60 57.17
N GLU A 732 -8.52 -11.98 58.20
CA GLU A 732 -7.20 -11.43 58.52
C GLU A 732 -6.19 -11.64 57.39
N ASP A 733 -6.20 -12.83 56.74
CA ASP A 733 -5.35 -13.16 55.64
C ASP A 733 -5.61 -12.25 54.42
N LEU A 734 -6.92 -12.03 54.10
CA LEU A 734 -7.34 -11.16 53.01
C LEU A 734 -7.05 -9.68 53.31
N GLU A 735 -7.25 -9.22 54.54
CA GLU A 735 -6.94 -7.83 54.92
C GLU A 735 -5.44 -7.53 54.89
N GLN A 736 -4.58 -8.49 55.26
CA GLN A 736 -3.15 -8.35 55.20
C GLN A 736 -2.72 -8.24 53.72
N LEU A 737 -3.23 -9.08 52.84
CA LEU A 737 -2.88 -9.06 51.41
C LEU A 737 -3.37 -7.79 50.71
N LEU A 738 -4.57 -7.29 51.05
CA LEU A 738 -5.08 -6.05 50.51
C LEU A 738 -4.26 -4.80 50.84
N LYS A 739 -3.41 -4.86 51.90
CA LYS A 739 -2.51 -3.76 52.27
C LYS A 739 -1.15 -3.85 51.57
N ASP A 740 -0.84 -4.99 50.92
CA ASP A 740 0.46 -5.24 50.28
C ASP A 740 0.37 -5.14 48.74
N ASP A 741 0.41 -3.90 48.25
CA ASP A 741 0.34 -3.61 46.83
C ASP A 741 1.50 -4.20 46.00
N VAL A 742 2.68 -4.33 46.61
CA VAL A 742 3.87 -4.89 45.96
C VAL A 742 3.68 -6.37 45.70
N ARG A 743 3.16 -7.08 46.66
CA ARG A 743 2.88 -8.52 46.56
C ARG A 743 1.76 -8.80 45.53
N LEU A 744 0.69 -8.01 45.54
CA LEU A 744 -0.39 -8.11 44.53
C LEU A 744 0.14 -7.89 43.09
N GLN A 745 0.99 -6.89 42.90
CA GLN A 745 1.62 -6.64 41.62
C GLN A 745 2.54 -7.81 41.20
N ALA A 746 3.27 -8.41 42.13
CA ALA A 746 4.16 -9.53 41.82
C ALA A 746 3.40 -10.77 41.27
N TYR A 747 2.21 -11.06 41.78
CA TYR A 747 1.36 -12.15 41.20
C TYR A 747 0.96 -11.85 39.77
N VAL A 748 0.57 -10.61 39.48
CA VAL A 748 0.23 -10.17 38.12
C VAL A 748 1.44 -10.28 37.21
N ASP A 749 2.59 -9.78 37.62
CA ASP A 749 3.83 -9.83 36.84
C ASP A 749 4.26 -11.28 36.57
N ASN A 750 4.09 -12.19 37.52
CA ASN A 750 4.36 -13.60 37.33
C ASN A 750 3.37 -14.23 36.32
N ALA A 751 2.09 -13.90 36.41
CA ALA A 751 1.12 -14.37 35.42
C ALA A 751 1.40 -13.82 34.02
N PHE A 752 1.84 -12.57 33.90
CA PHE A 752 2.31 -12.01 32.63
C PHE A 752 3.50 -12.76 32.07
N LYS A 753 4.52 -13.06 32.90
CA LYS A 753 5.68 -13.85 32.47
C LYS A 753 5.29 -15.21 31.91
N GLU A 754 4.35 -15.90 32.57
CA GLU A 754 3.93 -17.23 32.16
C GLU A 754 2.97 -17.26 30.97
N LYS A 755 1.97 -16.36 30.93
CA LYS A 755 0.85 -16.43 29.97
C LYS A 755 0.98 -15.50 28.75
N PHE A 756 1.81 -14.46 28.86
CA PHE A 756 1.99 -13.49 27.80
C PHE A 756 3.41 -13.53 27.21
N PHE A 757 4.42 -13.35 28.05
CA PHE A 757 5.80 -13.31 27.58
C PHE A 757 6.43 -14.71 27.37
N HIS A 758 5.85 -15.74 27.93
CA HIS A 758 6.40 -17.11 27.92
C HIS A 758 7.88 -17.19 28.33
N VAL A 759 8.25 -16.44 29.37
CA VAL A 759 9.61 -16.37 29.90
C VAL A 759 9.71 -16.96 31.30
N PRO A 760 10.90 -17.41 31.73
CA PRO A 760 11.11 -17.87 33.11
C PRO A 760 10.81 -16.77 34.13
N LEU A 761 10.33 -17.14 35.32
CA LEU A 761 10.01 -16.21 36.40
C LEU A 761 11.19 -15.33 36.86
N THR A 762 12.40 -15.75 36.58
CA THR A 762 13.66 -15.02 36.90
C THR A 762 13.93 -13.89 35.91
N GLU A 763 13.34 -13.92 34.75
CA GLU A 763 13.48 -12.88 33.72
C GLU A 763 12.59 -11.69 34.03
N GLN A 764 13.05 -10.47 33.72
CA GLN A 764 12.28 -9.24 33.86
C GLN A 764 11.97 -8.67 32.48
N PRO A 765 10.82 -8.99 31.88
CA PRO A 765 10.41 -8.43 30.60
C PRO A 765 10.05 -6.95 30.76
N GLU A 766 10.37 -6.16 29.75
CA GLU A 766 9.92 -4.77 29.68
C GLU A 766 8.48 -4.68 29.17
N TYR A 767 7.63 -3.97 29.90
CA TYR A 767 6.26 -3.69 29.48
C TYR A 767 6.22 -2.48 28.52
N ASN A 768 5.46 -2.57 27.44
CA ASN A 768 5.07 -1.38 26.72
C ASN A 768 3.97 -0.61 27.46
N GLY A 769 3.60 0.59 27.00
CA GLY A 769 2.63 1.42 27.69
C GLY A 769 1.25 0.77 27.88
N THR A 770 0.76 0.05 26.87
CA THR A 770 -0.55 -0.65 26.91
C THR A 770 -0.49 -1.85 27.85
N GLN A 771 0.57 -2.65 27.82
CA GLN A 771 0.78 -3.79 28.71
C GLN A 771 0.87 -3.34 30.17
N LEU A 772 1.57 -2.22 30.44
CA LEU A 772 1.64 -1.64 31.79
C LEU A 772 0.27 -1.23 32.32
N ILE A 773 -0.57 -0.63 31.47
CA ILE A 773 -1.97 -0.28 31.81
C ILE A 773 -2.73 -1.56 32.14
N HIS A 774 -2.68 -2.59 31.31
CA HIS A 774 -3.37 -3.86 31.55
C HIS A 774 -2.91 -4.52 32.85
N SER A 775 -1.59 -4.53 33.13
CA SER A 775 -1.05 -5.05 34.40
C SER A 775 -1.65 -4.33 35.62
N LYS A 776 -1.75 -2.99 35.56
CA LYS A 776 -2.37 -2.20 36.65
C LYS A 776 -3.88 -2.44 36.79
N VAL A 777 -4.59 -2.61 35.67
CA VAL A 777 -6.03 -2.95 35.69
C VAL A 777 -6.26 -4.32 36.29
N ILE A 778 -5.44 -5.34 35.92
CA ILE A 778 -5.54 -6.68 36.50
C ILE A 778 -5.26 -6.67 38.01
N ALA A 779 -4.24 -5.91 38.46
CA ALA A 779 -3.97 -5.73 39.87
C ALA A 779 -5.17 -5.07 40.62
N SER A 780 -5.85 -4.11 40.00
CA SER A 780 -7.09 -3.52 40.52
C SER A 780 -8.22 -4.56 40.57
N TYR A 781 -8.36 -5.42 39.57
CA TYR A 781 -9.36 -6.49 39.56
C TYR A 781 -9.12 -7.55 40.66
N LEU A 782 -7.84 -7.88 40.92
CA LEU A 782 -7.49 -8.75 42.07
C LEU A 782 -7.92 -8.12 43.38
N ARG A 783 -7.72 -6.82 43.60
CA ARG A 783 -8.21 -6.13 44.82
C ARG A 783 -9.73 -6.18 44.92
N GLN A 784 -10.45 -6.07 43.80
CA GLN A 784 -11.92 -6.17 43.82
C GLN A 784 -12.36 -7.58 44.17
N LEU A 785 -11.73 -8.61 43.63
CA LEU A 785 -11.94 -10.02 43.99
C LEU A 785 -11.73 -10.25 45.47
N LEU A 786 -10.63 -9.82 46.04
CA LEU A 786 -10.29 -10.00 47.45
C LEU A 786 -11.22 -9.22 48.38
N ARG A 787 -11.71 -8.03 48.00
CA ARG A 787 -12.71 -7.26 48.75
C ARG A 787 -14.06 -7.96 48.76
N ASN A 788 -14.49 -8.55 47.64
CA ASN A 788 -15.71 -9.35 47.58
C ASN A 788 -15.57 -10.58 48.49
N ASP A 789 -14.45 -11.26 48.49
CA ASP A 789 -14.23 -12.44 49.31
C ASP A 789 -14.09 -12.09 50.80
N LEU A 790 -13.59 -10.90 51.14
CA LEU A 790 -13.54 -10.41 52.52
C LEU A 790 -14.93 -10.32 53.15
N GLN A 791 -15.94 -9.98 52.35
CA GLN A 791 -17.36 -9.98 52.83
C GLN A 791 -17.90 -11.40 53.03
N TYR A 792 -17.42 -12.34 52.21
CA TYR A 792 -17.84 -13.74 52.27
C TYR A 792 -17.09 -14.58 53.31
N ALA A 793 -15.85 -14.22 53.67
CA ALA A 793 -15.01 -14.93 54.63
C ALA A 793 -15.62 -15.04 56.05
N PRO A 794 -15.33 -16.11 56.81
CA PRO A 794 -14.47 -17.21 56.48
C PRO A 794 -15.12 -18.26 55.55
N PHE A 795 -14.34 -18.90 54.70
CA PHE A 795 -14.77 -19.98 53.82
C PHE A 795 -13.62 -20.93 53.57
N ARG A 796 -13.95 -22.15 53.16
CA ARG A 796 -12.95 -23.16 52.84
C ARG A 796 -12.74 -23.29 51.34
N MET A 797 -11.53 -23.21 50.88
CA MET A 797 -11.14 -23.42 49.50
C MET A 797 -11.11 -24.95 49.22
N GLU A 798 -11.91 -25.40 48.26
CA GLU A 798 -11.91 -26.80 47.86
C GLU A 798 -10.92 -27.08 46.71
N GLY A 799 -10.65 -26.08 45.91
CA GLY A 799 -9.65 -26.12 44.84
C GLY A 799 -9.53 -24.84 44.02
N MET A 800 -8.55 -24.81 43.12
CA MET A 800 -8.43 -23.81 42.07
C MET A 800 -8.19 -24.55 40.78
N GLU A 801 -8.76 -24.04 39.65
CA GLU A 801 -8.64 -24.63 38.30
C GLU A 801 -8.92 -26.17 38.33
N GLN A 802 -10.03 -26.57 39.00
CA GLN A 802 -10.30 -27.98 39.24
C GLN A 802 -10.97 -28.64 38.04
N ASP A 803 -10.33 -29.67 37.47
CA ASP A 803 -10.91 -30.49 36.39
C ASP A 803 -12.06 -31.38 36.93
N VAL A 804 -13.24 -31.25 36.35
CA VAL A 804 -14.43 -32.07 36.70
C VAL A 804 -14.99 -32.73 35.44
N ARG A 805 -15.25 -34.04 35.56
CA ARG A 805 -15.79 -34.84 34.44
C ARG A 805 -16.82 -35.81 34.93
N GLU A 806 -17.82 -36.08 34.08
CA GLU A 806 -18.85 -37.11 34.31
C GLU A 806 -19.07 -37.91 33.02
N MET A 807 -19.31 -39.21 33.19
CA MET A 807 -19.69 -40.11 32.10
C MET A 807 -21.19 -40.00 31.82
N MET A 808 -21.54 -39.94 30.54
CA MET A 808 -22.93 -40.07 30.07
C MET A 808 -22.99 -41.12 28.95
N GLU A 809 -24.09 -41.84 28.89
CA GLU A 809 -24.40 -42.73 27.75
C GLU A 809 -25.53 -42.13 26.94
N ILE A 810 -25.38 -42.11 25.63
CA ILE A 810 -26.41 -41.66 24.67
C ILE A 810 -26.60 -42.69 23.58
N ASP A 811 -27.82 -42.78 23.06
CA ASP A 811 -28.12 -43.58 21.90
C ASP A 811 -27.83 -42.77 20.63
N THR A 812 -27.05 -43.33 19.71
CA THR A 812 -26.68 -42.72 18.44
C THR A 812 -26.99 -43.68 17.28
N PRO A 813 -27.05 -43.20 16.04
CA PRO A 813 -27.22 -44.08 14.87
C PRO A 813 -26.14 -45.16 14.74
N GLN A 814 -24.96 -44.98 15.32
CA GLN A 814 -23.83 -45.90 15.31
C GLN A 814 -23.85 -46.86 16.50
N GLY A 815 -24.79 -46.70 17.43
CA GLY A 815 -24.92 -47.48 18.64
C GLY A 815 -24.84 -46.65 19.93
N LYS A 816 -24.73 -47.36 21.06
CA LYS A 816 -24.56 -46.65 22.35
C LYS A 816 -23.18 -46.03 22.45
N LEU A 817 -23.15 -44.73 22.71
CA LEU A 817 -21.91 -43.96 22.90
C LEU A 817 -21.75 -43.62 24.38
N ALA A 818 -20.69 -44.11 24.98
CA ALA A 818 -20.26 -43.65 26.30
C ALA A 818 -19.26 -42.48 26.13
N LEU A 819 -19.64 -41.29 26.50
CA LEU A 819 -18.86 -40.06 26.39
C LEU A 819 -18.64 -39.39 27.73
N GLN A 820 -17.66 -38.50 27.81
CA GLN A 820 -17.46 -37.62 28.97
C GLN A 820 -17.91 -36.19 28.66
N ILE A 821 -18.51 -35.58 29.66
CA ILE A 821 -18.77 -34.12 29.70
C ILE A 821 -17.98 -33.52 30.87
N GLY A 822 -17.53 -32.30 30.76
CA GLY A 822 -16.82 -31.64 31.85
C GLY A 822 -15.98 -30.45 31.40
N GLY A 823 -15.08 -30.04 32.26
CA GLY A 823 -14.17 -28.93 32.07
C GLY A 823 -13.52 -28.53 33.39
N THR A 824 -12.94 -27.31 33.40
CA THR A 824 -12.22 -26.80 34.57
C THR A 824 -13.07 -25.75 35.26
N ILE A 825 -13.25 -25.91 36.56
CA ILE A 825 -13.92 -24.95 37.45
C ILE A 825 -12.87 -24.01 37.98
N ASP A 826 -13.05 -22.70 37.82
CA ASP A 826 -12.08 -21.68 38.28
C ASP A 826 -11.86 -21.83 39.79
N ARG A 827 -12.97 -21.83 40.59
CA ARG A 827 -12.88 -21.96 42.04
C ARG A 827 -14.11 -22.63 42.63
N PRO A 828 -14.01 -23.83 43.17
CA PRO A 828 -14.98 -24.38 44.15
C PRO A 828 -14.56 -23.97 45.58
N ASP A 829 -15.50 -23.46 46.36
CA ASP A 829 -15.35 -23.13 47.77
C ASP A 829 -16.57 -23.56 48.60
N SER A 830 -16.38 -23.82 49.90
CA SER A 830 -17.48 -24.26 50.77
C SER A 830 -17.63 -23.39 52.01
N LYS A 831 -18.87 -23.17 52.39
CA LYS A 831 -19.22 -22.48 53.62
C LYS A 831 -20.48 -23.14 54.26
N GLY A 832 -20.33 -23.70 55.43
CA GLY A 832 -21.39 -24.49 56.05
C GLY A 832 -21.80 -25.72 55.26
N ASP A 833 -23.05 -25.86 54.85
CA ASP A 833 -23.64 -26.96 54.08
C ASP A 833 -23.65 -26.67 52.54
N THR A 834 -23.06 -25.59 52.11
CA THR A 834 -23.14 -25.10 50.73
C THR A 834 -21.76 -25.12 50.07
N LEU A 835 -21.66 -25.77 48.92
CA LEU A 835 -20.54 -25.73 47.98
C LEU A 835 -20.85 -24.71 46.90
N ARG A 836 -20.05 -23.64 46.83
CA ARG A 836 -20.17 -22.64 45.80
C ARG A 836 -19.21 -22.94 44.65
N ILE A 837 -19.73 -22.88 43.43
CA ILE A 837 -18.93 -22.96 42.18
C ILE A 837 -18.78 -21.56 41.66
N VAL A 838 -17.60 -20.98 41.73
CA VAL A 838 -17.32 -19.62 41.25
C VAL A 838 -16.58 -19.65 39.94
N ASP A 839 -17.19 -19.02 38.93
CA ASP A 839 -16.56 -18.81 37.62
C ASP A 839 -16.33 -17.29 37.45
N TYR A 840 -15.08 -16.92 37.15
CA TYR A 840 -14.65 -15.51 37.04
C TYR A 840 -14.93 -14.95 35.66
N LYS A 841 -15.48 -13.73 35.62
CA LYS A 841 -15.68 -13.01 34.36
C LYS A 841 -15.09 -11.58 34.45
N THR A 842 -14.05 -11.34 33.63
CA THR A 842 -13.41 -10.01 33.56
C THR A 842 -14.19 -9.02 32.70
N GLY A 843 -15.07 -9.52 31.82
CA GLY A 843 -15.95 -8.74 30.95
C GLY A 843 -17.39 -9.28 30.91
N GLY A 844 -18.21 -8.69 30.05
CA GLY A 844 -19.60 -9.09 29.88
C GLY A 844 -20.56 -8.47 30.88
N THR A 845 -21.84 -8.79 30.77
CA THR A 845 -22.90 -8.33 31.68
C THR A 845 -23.67 -9.48 32.29
N PRO A 846 -24.04 -9.44 33.58
CA PRO A 846 -24.90 -10.46 34.20
C PRO A 846 -26.21 -10.61 33.43
N LYS A 847 -26.58 -11.86 33.19
CA LYS A 847 -27.87 -12.23 32.57
C LYS A 847 -28.70 -13.00 33.60
N THR A 848 -30.02 -12.94 33.49
CA THR A 848 -30.95 -13.66 34.31
C THR A 848 -31.85 -14.49 33.40
N PRO A 849 -31.65 -15.81 33.30
CA PRO A 849 -32.53 -16.67 32.49
C PRO A 849 -33.89 -16.81 33.15
N GLU A 850 -34.93 -16.94 32.34
CA GLU A 850 -36.29 -17.14 32.82
C GLU A 850 -36.50 -18.56 33.29
N ASN A 851 -35.92 -19.55 32.58
CA ASN A 851 -36.04 -20.97 32.80
C ASN A 851 -34.78 -21.70 32.25
N ILE A 852 -34.70 -23.01 32.42
CA ILE A 852 -33.61 -23.88 31.92
C ILE A 852 -33.63 -23.97 30.39
N GLU A 853 -34.80 -23.94 29.76
CA GLU A 853 -34.95 -24.01 28.32
C GLU A 853 -34.15 -22.93 27.55
N GLN A 854 -34.16 -21.72 28.09
CA GLN A 854 -33.47 -20.57 27.50
C GLN A 854 -31.96 -20.78 27.41
N LEU A 855 -31.36 -21.63 28.21
CA LEU A 855 -29.93 -21.96 28.14
C LEU A 855 -29.61 -22.82 26.91
N PHE A 856 -30.56 -23.58 26.38
CA PHE A 856 -30.42 -24.52 25.26
C PHE A 856 -30.98 -23.97 23.95
N THR A 857 -31.79 -22.94 23.98
CA THR A 857 -32.40 -22.34 22.78
C THR A 857 -31.45 -21.38 22.11
N PRO A 858 -31.10 -21.56 20.83
CA PRO A 858 -30.30 -20.58 20.06
C PRO A 858 -30.99 -19.20 20.05
N ALA A 859 -30.34 -18.21 20.60
CA ALA A 859 -30.83 -16.84 20.63
C ALA A 859 -29.67 -15.85 20.80
N ASP A 860 -29.92 -14.58 20.44
CA ASP A 860 -28.95 -13.48 20.55
C ASP A 860 -28.38 -13.33 21.96
N ASN A 861 -29.23 -13.44 22.90
CA ASN A 861 -28.92 -13.17 24.31
C ASN A 861 -28.85 -14.46 25.15
N ARG A 862 -28.58 -15.59 24.54
CA ARG A 862 -28.44 -16.86 25.26
C ARG A 862 -27.40 -16.70 26.39
N PRO A 863 -27.72 -17.09 27.64
CA PRO A 863 -26.83 -16.94 28.79
C PRO A 863 -25.76 -18.07 28.81
N ASN A 864 -24.80 -18.07 27.91
CA ASN A 864 -23.78 -19.06 27.69
C ASN A 864 -22.88 -19.32 28.93
N TYR A 865 -22.57 -18.28 29.70
CA TYR A 865 -21.79 -18.44 30.95
C TYR A 865 -22.58 -19.17 32.04
N ILE A 866 -23.90 -18.94 32.11
CA ILE A 866 -24.77 -19.65 33.06
C ILE A 866 -24.88 -21.12 32.65
N PHE A 867 -25.01 -21.42 31.36
CA PHE A 867 -24.96 -22.79 30.84
C PHE A 867 -23.67 -23.51 31.30
N GLN A 868 -22.52 -22.89 31.19
CA GLN A 868 -21.22 -23.42 31.63
C GLN A 868 -21.23 -23.74 33.12
N THR A 869 -21.66 -22.77 33.96
CA THR A 869 -21.64 -22.93 35.41
C THR A 869 -22.67 -23.98 35.87
N PHE A 870 -23.83 -24.07 35.19
CA PHE A 870 -24.84 -25.10 35.45
C PHE A 870 -24.39 -26.47 35.08
N LEU A 871 -23.61 -26.66 33.97
CA LEU A 871 -22.99 -27.89 33.62
C LEU A 871 -22.06 -28.40 34.74
N TYR A 872 -21.26 -27.54 35.29
CA TYR A 872 -20.40 -27.87 36.45
C TYR A 872 -21.19 -28.22 37.69
N ALA A 873 -22.28 -27.44 37.95
CA ALA A 873 -23.17 -27.71 39.08
C ALA A 873 -23.85 -29.07 38.93
N ALA A 874 -24.32 -29.44 37.73
CA ALA A 874 -24.93 -30.76 37.47
C ALA A 874 -23.96 -31.91 37.72
N ILE A 875 -22.68 -31.76 37.37
CA ILE A 875 -21.62 -32.76 37.59
C ILE A 875 -21.36 -32.94 39.12
N LEU A 876 -21.30 -31.84 39.85
CA LEU A 876 -20.96 -31.89 41.28
C LEU A 876 -22.11 -32.28 42.18
N CYS A 877 -23.35 -31.98 41.83
CA CYS A 877 -24.52 -32.41 42.61
C CYS A 877 -24.57 -33.92 42.88
N ARG A 878 -24.12 -34.73 41.92
CA ARG A 878 -24.07 -36.23 42.09
C ARG A 878 -22.85 -36.73 42.86
N LYS A 879 -21.81 -35.93 42.94
CA LYS A 879 -20.54 -36.32 43.56
C LYS A 879 -20.42 -35.94 45.02
N GLN A 880 -21.28 -35.06 45.47
CA GLN A 880 -21.17 -34.45 46.79
C GLN A 880 -22.54 -34.37 47.49
N SER A 881 -22.53 -34.39 48.85
CA SER A 881 -23.72 -34.27 49.66
C SER A 881 -24.09 -32.82 50.04
N LEU A 882 -23.23 -31.87 49.69
CA LEU A 882 -23.45 -30.45 49.95
C LEU A 882 -24.42 -29.83 48.92
N LYS A 883 -25.13 -28.79 49.31
CA LYS A 883 -25.95 -27.99 48.41
C LYS A 883 -25.01 -27.27 47.42
N VAL A 884 -25.23 -27.40 46.13
CA VAL A 884 -24.36 -26.77 45.08
C VAL A 884 -25.00 -25.43 44.66
N ALA A 885 -24.24 -24.34 44.83
CA ALA A 885 -24.66 -22.98 44.47
C ALA A 885 -23.78 -22.42 43.31
N PRO A 886 -24.27 -22.48 42.05
CA PRO A 886 -23.56 -21.93 40.93
C PRO A 886 -23.47 -20.38 41.01
N SER A 887 -22.27 -19.84 40.74
CA SER A 887 -22.02 -18.41 40.94
C SER A 887 -21.14 -17.87 39.78
N LEU A 888 -21.51 -16.69 39.29
CA LEU A 888 -20.74 -15.97 38.26
C LEU A 888 -20.23 -14.65 38.86
N LEU A 889 -18.92 -14.54 39.02
CA LEU A 889 -18.32 -13.36 39.62
C LEU A 889 -17.81 -12.40 38.52
N TYR A 890 -18.62 -11.40 38.20
CA TYR A 890 -18.22 -10.31 37.29
C TYR A 890 -17.30 -9.32 38.03
N ILE A 891 -16.00 -9.43 37.83
CA ILE A 891 -14.98 -8.71 38.62
C ILE A 891 -15.18 -7.19 38.58
N HIS A 892 -15.48 -6.63 37.41
CA HIS A 892 -15.70 -5.19 37.26
C HIS A 892 -16.92 -4.65 38.06
N ARG A 893 -17.84 -5.52 38.53
CA ARG A 893 -18.98 -5.20 39.39
C ARG A 893 -18.78 -5.56 40.86
N ALA A 894 -17.77 -6.34 41.16
CA ALA A 894 -17.50 -6.83 42.51
C ALA A 894 -17.10 -5.70 43.51
N ALA A 895 -16.93 -4.47 43.06
CA ALA A 895 -16.68 -3.30 43.90
C ALA A 895 -17.93 -2.80 44.64
N SER A 896 -19.16 -3.18 44.22
CA SER A 896 -20.43 -2.77 44.87
C SER A 896 -20.72 -3.67 46.07
N GLU A 897 -21.03 -3.06 47.21
CA GLU A 897 -21.40 -3.77 48.45
C GLU A 897 -22.69 -4.59 48.31
N SER A 898 -23.55 -4.25 47.37
CA SER A 898 -24.83 -4.94 47.10
C SER A 898 -24.67 -6.08 46.06
N TYR A 899 -23.50 -6.31 45.51
CA TYR A 899 -23.29 -7.30 44.47
C TYR A 899 -23.19 -8.71 45.02
N SER A 900 -24.05 -9.60 44.50
CA SER A 900 -23.97 -11.03 44.79
C SER A 900 -23.55 -11.80 43.51
N PRO A 901 -22.60 -12.75 43.59
CA PRO A 901 -22.22 -13.56 42.47
C PRO A 901 -23.18 -14.73 42.20
N VAL A 902 -24.11 -15.00 43.10
CA VAL A 902 -25.06 -16.10 42.95
C VAL A 902 -25.96 -15.84 41.73
N ILE A 903 -26.11 -16.86 40.88
CA ILE A 903 -26.95 -16.77 39.70
C ILE A 903 -28.41 -16.71 40.12
N GLU A 904 -29.14 -15.78 39.52
CA GLU A 904 -30.59 -15.60 39.74
C GLU A 904 -31.38 -16.05 38.51
N MET A 905 -32.53 -16.66 38.72
CA MET A 905 -33.48 -17.05 37.66
C MET A 905 -34.84 -16.39 37.91
N GLY A 906 -35.55 -16.04 36.83
CA GLY A 906 -36.90 -15.52 36.89
C GLY A 906 -37.31 -14.71 35.64
N ALA A 907 -38.60 -14.74 35.37
CA ALA A 907 -39.17 -14.00 34.24
C ALA A 907 -39.02 -12.46 34.40
N PRO A 908 -39.01 -11.70 33.32
CA PRO A 908 -38.99 -10.24 33.38
C PRO A 908 -40.12 -9.67 34.20
N ARG A 909 -39.81 -8.72 35.10
CA ARG A 909 -40.76 -8.04 36.01
C ARG A 909 -41.32 -8.91 37.13
N GLN A 910 -40.80 -10.14 37.32
CA GLN A 910 -41.09 -10.96 38.49
C GLN A 910 -39.92 -10.97 39.49
N PRO A 911 -40.14 -11.28 40.77
CA PRO A 911 -39.06 -11.46 41.74
C PRO A 911 -38.10 -12.53 41.27
N LYS A 912 -36.81 -12.21 41.22
CA LYS A 912 -35.75 -13.16 40.85
C LYS A 912 -35.44 -14.05 42.01
N VAL A 913 -35.21 -15.35 41.75
CA VAL A 913 -34.90 -16.34 42.76
C VAL A 913 -33.42 -16.73 42.63
N PRO A 914 -32.59 -16.57 43.69
CA PRO A 914 -31.23 -16.99 43.68
C PRO A 914 -31.13 -18.52 43.70
N VAL A 915 -30.24 -19.10 42.86
CA VAL A 915 -29.99 -20.51 42.75
C VAL A 915 -28.98 -20.95 43.83
N ASN A 916 -29.45 -21.01 45.08
CA ASN A 916 -28.63 -21.44 46.22
C ASN A 916 -28.50 -22.96 46.34
N ASN A 917 -29.32 -23.72 45.64
CA ASN A 917 -29.21 -25.15 45.53
C ASN A 917 -29.64 -25.61 44.12
N PHE A 918 -28.68 -26.04 43.32
CA PHE A 918 -28.89 -26.45 41.93
C PHE A 918 -29.72 -27.75 41.82
N ALA A 919 -29.81 -28.59 42.87
CA ALA A 919 -30.55 -29.85 42.81
C ALA A 919 -32.01 -29.70 42.35
N PHE A 920 -32.64 -28.53 42.55
CA PHE A 920 -33.99 -28.23 42.07
C PHE A 920 -34.13 -28.10 40.55
N PHE A 921 -33.04 -27.91 39.87
CA PHE A 921 -32.98 -27.71 38.42
C PHE A 921 -32.23 -28.83 37.68
N GLU A 922 -31.63 -29.76 38.43
CA GLU A 922 -30.74 -30.78 37.92
C GLU A 922 -31.42 -31.70 36.89
N ASP A 923 -32.60 -32.21 37.20
CA ASP A 923 -33.27 -33.22 36.33
C ASP A 923 -33.63 -32.59 34.97
N GLU A 924 -34.24 -31.40 34.99
CA GLU A 924 -34.58 -30.68 33.73
C GLU A 924 -33.34 -30.31 32.90
N PHE A 925 -32.28 -29.85 33.57
CA PHE A 925 -31.03 -29.51 32.89
C PHE A 925 -30.40 -30.74 32.22
N ARG A 926 -30.39 -31.88 32.92
CA ARG A 926 -29.83 -33.15 32.42
C ARG A 926 -30.64 -33.71 31.27
N GLU A 927 -31.97 -33.69 31.34
CA GLU A 927 -32.82 -34.12 30.24
C GLU A 927 -32.52 -33.34 28.96
N ARG A 928 -32.45 -32.03 29.07
CA ARG A 928 -32.12 -31.15 27.90
C ARG A 928 -30.69 -31.34 27.41
N LEU A 929 -29.72 -31.54 28.29
CA LEU A 929 -28.33 -31.83 27.95
C LEU A 929 -28.21 -33.15 27.18
N HIS A 930 -28.93 -34.18 27.65
CA HIS A 930 -29.00 -35.47 26.98
C HIS A 930 -29.60 -35.33 25.57
N GLY A 931 -30.67 -34.58 25.42
CA GLY A 931 -31.30 -34.27 24.13
C GLY A 931 -30.36 -33.53 23.19
N LEU A 932 -29.61 -32.51 23.69
CA LEU A 932 -28.60 -31.79 22.91
C LEU A 932 -27.48 -32.72 22.41
N LEU A 933 -26.98 -33.58 23.26
CA LEU A 933 -25.94 -34.55 22.87
C LEU A 933 -26.45 -35.56 21.81
N GLN A 934 -27.71 -36.00 21.92
CA GLN A 934 -28.33 -36.82 20.88
C GLN A 934 -28.48 -36.07 19.56
N GLU A 935 -28.89 -34.80 19.59
CA GLU A 935 -28.99 -33.93 18.41
C GLU A 935 -27.64 -33.77 17.69
N ILE A 936 -26.54 -33.55 18.44
CA ILE A 936 -25.19 -33.45 17.88
C ILE A 936 -24.83 -34.73 17.05
N PHE A 937 -25.24 -35.91 17.48
CA PHE A 937 -24.98 -37.17 16.78
C PHE A 937 -26.12 -37.62 15.85
N SER A 938 -27.23 -36.89 15.74
CA SER A 938 -28.33 -37.21 14.83
C SER A 938 -27.92 -36.93 13.37
N GLN A 939 -28.30 -37.85 12.49
CA GLN A 939 -28.09 -37.68 11.05
C GLN A 939 -29.08 -36.70 10.41
N GLU A 940 -30.22 -36.46 11.05
CA GLU A 940 -31.28 -35.58 10.55
C GLU A 940 -30.89 -34.11 10.65
N GLU A 941 -30.01 -33.79 11.59
CA GLU A 941 -29.56 -32.41 11.85
C GLU A 941 -28.30 -32.07 11.05
N THR A 942 -28.29 -30.94 10.42
CA THR A 942 -27.16 -30.46 9.59
C THR A 942 -26.30 -29.48 10.36
N PHE A 943 -25.06 -29.30 9.88
CA PHE A 943 -24.20 -28.19 10.35
C PHE A 943 -24.46 -26.96 9.49
N SER A 944 -25.43 -26.15 9.91
CA SER A 944 -25.87 -24.94 9.23
C SER A 944 -25.22 -23.67 9.83
N GLN A 945 -25.23 -22.61 9.02
CA GLN A 945 -24.83 -21.28 9.49
C GLN A 945 -25.86 -20.74 10.50
N THR A 946 -25.38 -19.94 11.47
CA THR A 946 -26.30 -19.24 12.38
C THR A 946 -27.11 -18.17 11.63
N GLU A 947 -28.33 -17.93 12.02
CA GLU A 947 -29.16 -16.85 11.51
C GLU A 947 -28.70 -15.48 12.07
N ASP A 948 -28.06 -15.47 13.24
CA ASP A 948 -27.53 -14.24 13.88
C ASP A 948 -26.16 -13.86 13.30
N THR A 949 -26.18 -12.99 12.31
CA THR A 949 -24.97 -12.50 11.63
C THR A 949 -24.02 -11.71 12.54
N ARG A 950 -24.49 -11.17 13.67
CA ARG A 950 -23.62 -10.47 14.66
C ARG A 950 -22.62 -11.43 15.30
N LYS A 951 -22.99 -12.70 15.47
CA LYS A 951 -22.06 -13.75 15.96
C LYS A 951 -20.92 -14.04 14.97
N CYS A 952 -21.11 -13.67 13.69
CA CYS A 952 -20.10 -13.84 12.66
C CYS A 952 -19.05 -12.73 12.65
N GLU A 953 -19.34 -11.57 13.25
CA GLU A 953 -18.45 -10.39 13.23
C GLU A 953 -17.05 -10.69 13.79
N TYR A 954 -17.00 -11.48 14.87
CA TYR A 954 -15.77 -11.89 15.55
C TYR A 954 -15.49 -13.40 15.43
N CYS A 955 -16.01 -14.04 14.40
CA CYS A 955 -15.84 -15.47 14.19
C CYS A 955 -14.58 -15.77 13.38
N ASP A 956 -13.72 -16.66 13.89
CA ASP A 956 -12.48 -17.11 13.23
C ASP A 956 -12.73 -17.68 11.82
N PHE A 957 -13.93 -18.16 11.56
CA PHE A 957 -14.33 -18.79 10.30
C PHE A 957 -15.18 -17.88 9.38
N ARG A 958 -15.26 -16.58 9.68
CA ARG A 958 -16.07 -15.62 8.91
C ARG A 958 -15.77 -15.65 7.41
N SER A 959 -14.51 -15.67 7.03
CA SER A 959 -14.07 -15.70 5.63
C SER A 959 -14.46 -17.01 4.92
N LEU A 960 -14.42 -18.15 5.63
CA LEU A 960 -14.87 -19.44 5.10
C LEU A 960 -16.38 -19.46 4.90
N CYS A 961 -17.12 -18.82 5.81
CA CYS A 961 -18.58 -18.71 5.75
C CYS A 961 -19.05 -17.64 4.75
N LYS A 962 -18.18 -16.82 4.18
CA LYS A 962 -18.51 -15.69 3.28
C LYS A 962 -19.52 -14.70 3.90
N ARG A 963 -19.43 -14.40 5.21
CA ARG A 963 -20.32 -13.51 5.96
C ARG A 963 -19.59 -12.33 6.61
#